data_a614ad8f9cf466e83777a27c5552acf5
#
_entry.id   a614ad8f9cf466e83777a27c5552acf5
#
_cell.length_a   1.000
_cell.length_b   1.000
_cell.length_c   1.000
_cell.angle_alpha   90.00
_cell.angle_beta   90.00
_cell.angle_gamma   90.00
#
_symmetry.space_group_name_H-M   'P 1'
#
loop_
_entity.id
_entity.type
_entity.pdbx_description
1 polymer ?
#
loop_
_entity_poly.entity_id
_entity_poly.type
_entity_poly.pdbx_seq_one_letter_code
_entity_poly.pdbx_strand_id
1 'polypeptide(L)'
;MKAVSKNEFESIVNIIASNDHTDPQLEELIRKLYIQLQNVKGKKVYGYLPKEIKETVNKIFSELAKDENIRQLYDKWCSLERLKYKTYTLKETELPELSANKVFQPLRNMIIRTVLNMKPFDANTEIEGSEPNDEYFDNTPQNMSPLFDEAEPLAEKETDESAAAIKNYIKWNDQYKKACKLIYGKDAKLNDFKKAEQLLLSESQRGNVLAVYDLGKLYSTDKLGEKSEEISIAKYTQALQGFLQIEPNSKKLKPYVQYRIGKMFCYGLGTEQNYQKAFEWFERSAKQKNKFAQFSLANLYYYGSGIEKDLSQAFLWYQRSSSQGQPYAAYSIAQMYRYGEYVTKDNDTAQRYYKQALSGFLKIESDDMANDDLFYKLGQMFNLGLGTDSDVTKAIEYFRRSAEMNNKNGLFEYGKALLTGEHIPQDTDSAVKLLEKAVKLKNSNAKRFLALEYISGEHLEQDFEKGIALLTECADSGDVIASYRLGKIYLQGEIMPQNLDKAEKYLLLAEDSEYTQYALAKLYLQEEKYDIQKAVDYFENGADKNHWASYQLGRIYLFGAKDIERDKEKAIEWFTKSANDGNEYAQDLLENMERYENAVLANTIFGLFANLSRCIEDDYTQKYKLVRRTVDSRLRRMISQKKLSLGIKEEQAQNYE
;
A
#
# COMPACT_ATOMS: atom_id res chain seq x y z
N MET A 1 29.64 18.46 23.64
CA MET A 1 28.55 18.49 24.64
C MET A 1 27.91 17.12 24.63
N LYS A 2 27.85 16.44 25.77
CA LYS A 2 27.20 15.12 25.84
C LYS A 2 25.70 15.34 25.70
N ALA A 3 25.09 14.82 24.63
CA ALA A 3 23.65 14.70 24.52
C ALA A 3 23.13 13.89 25.71
N VAL A 4 21.91 14.21 26.18
CA VAL A 4 21.21 13.41 27.18
C VAL A 4 21.20 11.96 26.67
N SER A 5 21.71 11.03 27.47
CA SER A 5 21.90 9.65 27.01
C SER A 5 20.54 8.97 26.85
N LYS A 6 20.43 8.04 25.90
CA LYS A 6 19.23 7.25 25.67
C LYS A 6 18.71 6.55 26.94
N ASN A 7 19.62 6.20 27.84
CA ASN A 7 19.33 5.54 29.11
C ASN A 7 18.64 6.44 30.14
N GLU A 8 18.83 7.77 30.05
CA GLU A 8 18.18 8.72 30.96
C GLU A 8 16.67 8.87 30.68
N PHE A 9 16.23 8.49 29.46
CA PHE A 9 14.80 8.47 29.10
C PHE A 9 14.15 7.08 29.34
N GLU A 10 14.93 6.02 29.58
CA GLU A 10 14.41 4.66 29.78
C GLU A 10 13.54 4.56 31.02
N SER A 11 13.84 5.33 32.08
CA SER A 11 12.99 5.37 33.28
C SER A 11 11.59 5.90 33.00
N ILE A 12 11.46 6.99 32.20
CA ILE A 12 10.18 7.55 31.79
C ILE A 12 9.43 6.59 30.87
N VAL A 13 10.13 5.98 29.93
CA VAL A 13 9.56 4.98 29.00
C VAL A 13 9.03 3.77 29.78
N ASN A 14 9.79 3.29 30.76
CA ASN A 14 9.40 2.13 31.57
C ASN A 14 8.19 2.42 32.46
N ILE A 15 8.08 3.61 33.03
CA ILE A 15 6.90 4.01 33.81
C ILE A 15 5.67 4.09 32.93
N ILE A 16 5.75 4.68 31.73
CA ILE A 16 4.60 4.78 30.82
C ILE A 16 4.24 3.42 30.22
N ALA A 17 5.23 2.54 29.97
CA ALA A 17 5.03 1.24 29.36
C ALA A 17 4.65 0.14 30.37
N SER A 18 4.84 0.36 31.69
CA SER A 18 4.42 -0.57 32.72
C SER A 18 2.88 -0.56 32.80
N ASN A 19 2.26 -1.74 32.75
CA ASN A 19 0.81 -1.88 32.92
C ASN A 19 0.37 -1.76 34.41
N ASP A 20 1.27 -1.39 35.30
CA ASP A 20 1.06 -1.32 36.76
C ASP A 20 1.25 0.14 37.21
N HIS A 21 0.33 1.01 36.76
CA HIS A 21 0.31 2.40 37.20
C HIS A 21 -0.35 2.48 38.56
N THR A 22 0.43 2.75 39.59
CA THR A 22 -0.06 3.00 40.96
C THR A 22 -0.82 4.33 41.05
N ASP A 23 -0.74 5.21 40.05
CA ASP A 23 -1.46 6.49 39.96
C ASP A 23 -2.64 6.39 38.98
N PRO A 24 -3.90 6.35 39.44
CA PRO A 24 -5.08 6.27 38.58
C PRO A 24 -5.23 7.46 37.62
N GLN A 25 -4.71 8.66 37.99
CA GLN A 25 -4.79 9.85 37.16
C GLN A 25 -3.83 9.75 35.96
N LEU A 26 -2.65 9.18 36.17
CA LEU A 26 -1.68 8.94 35.10
C LEU A 26 -2.21 7.91 34.10
N GLU A 27 -2.82 6.82 34.61
CA GLU A 27 -3.41 5.79 33.75
C GLU A 27 -4.55 6.35 32.89
N GLU A 28 -5.44 7.16 33.47
CA GLU A 28 -6.52 7.81 32.73
C GLU A 28 -6.00 8.73 31.63
N LEU A 29 -4.96 9.50 31.92
CA LEU A 29 -4.34 10.41 30.95
C LEU A 29 -3.62 9.66 29.81
N ILE A 30 -2.95 8.55 30.11
CA ILE A 30 -2.32 7.68 29.12
C ILE A 30 -3.39 7.06 28.20
N ARG A 31 -4.48 6.54 28.78
CA ARG A 31 -5.63 6.00 28.04
C ARG A 31 -6.25 7.06 27.13
N LYS A 32 -6.46 8.27 27.64
CA LYS A 32 -6.98 9.41 26.87
C LYS A 32 -6.06 9.77 25.71
N LEU A 33 -4.76 9.83 25.95
CA LEU A 33 -3.77 10.11 24.90
C LEU A 33 -3.78 9.01 23.83
N TYR A 34 -3.88 7.75 24.24
CA TYR A 34 -3.97 6.62 23.31
C TYR A 34 -5.16 6.77 22.35
N ILE A 35 -6.36 7.04 22.89
CA ILE A 35 -7.58 7.24 22.11
C ILE A 35 -7.44 8.46 21.18
N GLN A 36 -6.91 9.58 21.68
CA GLN A 36 -6.69 10.77 20.87
C GLN A 36 -5.71 10.53 19.71
N LEU A 37 -4.66 9.73 19.93
CA LEU A 37 -3.68 9.36 18.90
C LEU A 37 -4.26 8.40 17.87
N GLN A 38 -5.17 7.50 18.26
CA GLN A 38 -5.88 6.63 17.31
C GLN A 38 -6.78 7.44 16.35
N ASN A 39 -7.45 8.48 16.86
CA ASN A 39 -8.31 9.37 16.07
C ASN A 39 -7.54 10.29 15.10
N VAL A 40 -6.21 10.36 15.20
CA VAL A 40 -5.34 11.17 14.34
C VAL A 40 -4.53 10.30 13.36
N LYS A 41 -4.82 8.99 13.30
CA LYS A 41 -4.17 8.07 12.35
C LYS A 41 -4.28 8.59 10.92
N GLY A 42 -3.12 8.80 10.27
CA GLY A 42 -3.00 9.33 8.89
C GLY A 42 -2.48 10.76 8.79
N LYS A 43 -2.65 11.60 9.81
CA LYS A 43 -2.02 12.94 9.84
C LYS A 43 -0.61 12.83 10.42
N LYS A 44 0.40 13.45 9.76
CA LYS A 44 1.79 13.47 10.25
C LYS A 44 1.81 13.96 11.71
N VAL A 45 1.84 13.05 12.67
CA VAL A 45 1.83 13.31 14.13
C VAL A 45 3.00 14.20 14.58
N TYR A 46 4.01 14.36 13.71
CA TYR A 46 5.26 15.05 14.02
C TYR A 46 5.35 16.52 13.55
N GLY A 47 4.43 16.98 12.71
CA GLY A 47 4.42 18.36 12.22
C GLY A 47 3.57 19.27 13.10
N TYR A 48 2.28 19.12 13.06
CA TYR A 48 1.32 19.91 13.80
C TYR A 48 0.44 19.01 14.67
N LEU A 49 0.68 19.01 15.99
CA LEU A 49 -0.15 18.27 16.93
C LEU A 49 -1.39 19.07 17.28
N PRO A 50 -2.60 18.49 17.23
CA PRO A 50 -3.80 19.12 17.75
C PRO A 50 -3.63 19.62 19.18
N LYS A 51 -4.29 20.73 19.50
CA LYS A 51 -4.19 21.38 20.81
C LYS A 51 -4.51 20.42 21.96
N GLU A 52 -5.54 19.60 21.80
CA GLU A 52 -5.99 18.61 22.77
C GLU A 52 -4.93 17.55 23.08
N ILE A 53 -4.20 17.07 22.06
CA ILE A 53 -3.11 16.11 22.26
C ILE A 53 -1.95 16.77 23.00
N LYS A 54 -1.61 18.01 22.66
CA LYS A 54 -0.57 18.75 23.37
C LYS A 54 -0.90 18.93 24.84
N GLU A 55 -2.14 19.30 25.15
CA GLU A 55 -2.62 19.46 26.53
C GLU A 55 -2.59 18.14 27.31
N THR A 56 -2.99 17.04 26.70
CA THR A 56 -2.94 15.71 27.34
C THR A 56 -1.51 15.27 27.61
N VAL A 57 -0.59 15.46 26.67
CA VAL A 57 0.85 15.15 26.86
C VAL A 57 1.46 16.02 27.96
N ASN A 58 1.09 17.31 28.04
CA ASN A 58 1.54 18.20 29.11
C ASN A 58 1.04 17.72 30.50
N LYS A 59 -0.21 17.27 30.59
CA LYS A 59 -0.77 16.70 31.83
C LYS A 59 -0.05 15.42 32.24
N ILE A 60 0.18 14.49 31.30
CA ILE A 60 0.97 13.26 31.56
C ILE A 60 2.36 13.63 32.09
N PHE A 61 3.01 14.61 31.48
CA PHE A 61 4.32 15.04 31.94
C PHE A 61 4.27 15.66 33.34
N SER A 62 3.24 16.45 33.66
CA SER A 62 3.05 17.02 35.01
C SER A 62 2.85 15.94 36.07
N GLU A 63 2.13 14.85 35.75
CA GLU A 63 1.98 13.71 36.65
C GLU A 63 3.31 12.95 36.84
N LEU A 64 4.02 12.67 35.77
CA LEU A 64 5.35 12.03 35.83
C LEU A 64 6.37 12.87 36.62
N ALA A 65 6.30 14.20 36.55
CA ALA A 65 7.20 15.11 37.26
C ALA A 65 6.91 15.21 38.77
N LYS A 66 5.90 14.53 39.29
CA LYS A 66 5.72 14.33 40.73
C LYS A 66 6.77 13.37 41.32
N ASP A 67 7.34 12.48 40.50
CA ASP A 67 8.48 11.67 40.90
C ASP A 67 9.76 12.51 40.92
N GLU A 68 10.47 12.51 42.07
CA GLU A 68 11.64 13.33 42.30
C GLU A 68 12.78 13.03 41.34
N ASN A 69 12.97 11.77 40.92
CA ASN A 69 14.01 11.39 39.97
C ASN A 69 13.71 11.92 38.57
N ILE A 70 12.45 11.88 38.16
CA ILE A 70 12.00 12.40 36.87
C ILE A 70 12.13 13.93 36.87
N ARG A 71 11.79 14.58 37.97
CA ARG A 71 11.97 16.02 38.14
C ARG A 71 13.42 16.46 38.07
N GLN A 72 14.33 15.76 38.72
CA GLN A 72 15.77 16.02 38.64
C GLN A 72 16.33 15.83 37.22
N LEU A 73 15.87 14.79 36.49
CA LEU A 73 16.24 14.59 35.08
C LEU A 73 15.76 15.75 34.20
N TYR A 74 14.54 16.23 34.47
CA TYR A 74 13.97 17.37 33.77
C TYR A 74 14.74 18.65 34.04
N ASP A 75 15.05 18.97 35.31
CA ASP A 75 15.82 20.14 35.69
C ASP A 75 17.23 20.11 35.13
N LYS A 76 17.88 18.96 35.12
CA LYS A 76 19.17 18.74 34.47
C LYS A 76 19.08 19.00 32.96
N TRP A 77 18.03 18.55 32.32
CA TRP A 77 17.82 18.77 30.89
C TRP A 77 17.51 20.24 30.54
N CYS A 78 16.72 20.89 31.34
CA CYS A 78 16.45 22.35 31.25
C CYS A 78 17.73 23.19 31.44
N SER A 79 18.59 22.79 32.35
CA SER A 79 19.86 23.49 32.56
C SER A 79 20.84 23.35 31.41
N LEU A 80 20.89 22.18 30.78
CA LEU A 80 21.69 21.90 29.57
C LEU A 80 21.21 22.71 28.36
N GLU A 81 19.91 22.88 28.21
CA GLU A 81 19.34 23.70 27.13
C GLU A 81 19.43 25.23 27.39
N ARG A 82 19.39 25.65 28.65
CA ARG A 82 19.68 27.05 29.02
C ARG A 82 21.09 27.50 28.64
N LEU A 83 22.06 26.60 28.74
CA LEU A 83 23.42 26.84 28.27
C LEU A 83 23.53 27.01 26.75
N LYS A 84 22.60 26.47 26.02
CA LYS A 84 22.54 26.53 24.55
C LYS A 84 21.79 27.76 24.03
N TYR A 85 20.73 28.20 24.73
CA TYR A 85 19.87 29.31 24.36
C TYR A 85 19.81 30.34 25.51
N LYS A 86 20.57 31.42 25.45
CA LYS A 86 20.74 32.44 26.47
C LYS A 86 19.48 33.23 26.92
N THR A 87 18.26 32.82 26.61
CA THR A 87 17.07 33.69 26.64
C THR A 87 15.89 33.22 27.49
N TYR A 88 15.98 32.23 28.36
CA TYR A 88 14.83 31.85 29.19
C TYR A 88 15.11 31.91 30.70
N THR A 89 14.51 32.88 31.39
CA THR A 89 14.30 32.88 32.83
C THR A 89 12.98 32.15 33.15
N LEU A 90 13.04 30.92 33.60
CA LEU A 90 11.89 30.22 34.18
C LEU A 90 11.69 30.72 35.63
N LYS A 91 10.45 31.07 35.97
CA LYS A 91 10.06 31.24 37.37
C LYS A 91 10.05 29.86 38.04
N GLU A 92 10.59 29.73 39.21
CA GLU A 92 10.84 28.48 39.94
C GLU A 92 9.58 27.64 40.27
N THR A 93 8.39 28.15 40.00
CA THR A 93 7.10 27.53 40.39
C THR A 93 6.21 27.05 39.25
N GLU A 94 6.57 27.27 38.00
CA GLU A 94 5.74 26.86 36.85
C GLU A 94 6.51 25.87 35.95
N LEU A 95 5.96 24.65 35.78
CA LEU A 95 6.42 23.75 34.76
C LEU A 95 6.16 24.37 33.38
N PRO A 96 7.16 24.53 32.50
CA PRO A 96 6.96 25.12 31.17
C PRO A 96 6.01 24.27 30.36
N GLU A 97 5.09 24.90 29.67
CA GLU A 97 4.25 24.20 28.68
C GLU A 97 5.12 23.49 27.66
N LEU A 98 5.03 22.18 27.63
CA LEU A 98 5.73 21.34 26.64
C LEU A 98 5.35 21.69 25.20
N SER A 99 4.21 22.37 25.01
CA SER A 99 3.68 22.77 23.71
C SER A 99 4.40 23.98 23.10
N ALA A 100 4.93 24.89 23.90
CA ALA A 100 5.41 26.21 23.44
C ALA A 100 6.88 26.17 22.99
N ASN A 101 7.65 25.13 23.28
CA ASN A 101 9.08 25.17 23.08
C ASN A 101 9.61 24.00 22.26
N LYS A 102 10.38 24.30 21.18
CA LYS A 102 11.08 23.32 20.34
C LYS A 102 12.03 22.42 21.13
N VAL A 103 12.51 22.91 22.27
CA VAL A 103 13.41 22.22 23.21
C VAL A 103 12.80 20.93 23.77
N PHE A 104 11.49 20.90 24.04
CA PHE A 104 10.80 19.73 24.60
C PHE A 104 10.22 18.78 23.54
N GLN A 105 10.43 19.08 22.28
CA GLN A 105 9.93 18.24 21.19
C GLN A 105 10.43 16.78 21.26
N PRO A 106 11.69 16.48 21.59
CA PRO A 106 12.15 15.10 21.77
C PRO A 106 11.42 14.36 22.88
N LEU A 107 11.20 14.98 24.04
CA LEU A 107 10.48 14.37 25.17
C LEU A 107 9.01 14.11 24.83
N ARG A 108 8.34 15.09 24.24
CA ARG A 108 6.98 14.95 23.77
C ARG A 108 6.83 13.81 22.76
N ASN A 109 7.73 13.75 21.78
CA ASN A 109 7.72 12.70 20.76
C ASN A 109 7.98 11.32 21.37
N MET A 110 8.77 11.24 22.42
CA MET A 110 9.04 10.00 23.14
C MET A 110 7.80 9.53 23.89
N ILE A 111 7.11 10.41 24.64
CA ILE A 111 5.85 10.07 25.33
C ILE A 111 4.82 9.55 24.32
N ILE A 112 4.63 10.27 23.21
CA ILE A 112 3.70 9.85 22.15
C ILE A 112 4.07 8.48 21.56
N ARG A 113 5.36 8.23 21.27
CA ARG A 113 5.83 6.94 20.75
C ARG A 113 5.61 5.81 21.74
N THR A 114 5.89 6.06 23.02
CA THR A 114 5.69 5.05 24.07
C THR A 114 4.23 4.67 24.19
N VAL A 115 3.32 5.65 24.22
CA VAL A 115 1.88 5.41 24.30
C VAL A 115 1.34 4.72 23.04
N LEU A 116 1.83 5.08 21.85
CA LEU A 116 1.46 4.41 20.59
C LEU A 116 1.91 2.94 20.53
N ASN A 117 2.98 2.58 21.26
CA ASN A 117 3.52 1.22 21.29
C ASN A 117 2.96 0.37 22.44
N MET A 118 2.09 0.93 23.28
CA MET A 118 1.41 0.17 24.35
C MET A 118 0.41 -0.82 23.76
N LYS A 119 0.14 -1.92 24.49
CA LYS A 119 -0.95 -2.84 24.15
C LYS A 119 -2.28 -2.08 24.11
N PRO A 120 -3.22 -2.43 23.19
CA PRO A 120 -4.53 -1.80 23.17
C PRO A 120 -5.20 -1.92 24.55
N PHE A 121 -5.68 -0.81 25.08
CA PHE A 121 -6.61 -0.87 26.19
C PHE A 121 -7.92 -1.44 25.65
N ASP A 122 -8.52 -2.42 26.37
CA ASP A 122 -9.85 -2.94 26.03
C ASP A 122 -10.86 -1.79 25.99
N ALA A 123 -11.16 -1.31 24.82
CA ALA A 123 -12.18 -0.31 24.59
C ALA A 123 -13.06 -0.80 23.44
N ASN A 124 -14.28 -1.22 23.77
CA ASN A 124 -15.37 -1.31 22.82
C ASN A 124 -15.63 0.08 22.24
N THR A 125 -15.07 0.37 21.08
CA THR A 125 -15.52 1.46 20.21
C THR A 125 -15.07 1.15 18.78
N GLU A 126 -16.07 0.97 17.93
CA GLU A 126 -15.96 0.89 16.48
C GLU A 126 -15.25 2.13 15.92
N ILE A 127 -14.23 1.93 15.10
CA ILE A 127 -13.64 3.00 14.28
C ILE A 127 -13.55 2.45 12.87
N GLU A 128 -14.32 3.07 11.98
CA GLU A 128 -14.25 2.87 10.53
C GLU A 128 -12.84 3.17 10.02
N GLY A 129 -12.30 2.22 9.25
CA GLY A 129 -10.96 2.28 8.72
C GLY A 129 -10.87 3.09 7.44
N SER A 130 -9.83 3.89 7.32
CA SER A 130 -9.36 4.43 6.04
C SER A 130 -8.53 3.35 5.33
N GLU A 131 -8.92 3.00 4.11
CA GLU A 131 -8.21 2.04 3.26
C GLU A 131 -6.81 2.55 2.87
N PRO A 132 -5.80 1.67 2.81
CA PRO A 132 -4.47 2.03 2.33
C PRO A 132 -4.44 2.12 0.81
N ASN A 133 -3.61 3.03 0.30
CA ASN A 133 -3.34 3.25 -1.12
C ASN A 133 -3.06 1.94 -1.88
N ASP A 134 -3.98 1.56 -2.77
CA ASP A 134 -4.02 0.30 -3.51
C ASP A 134 -3.00 0.14 -4.65
N GLU A 135 -2.01 1.01 -4.78
CA GLU A 135 -1.08 0.94 -5.91
C GLU A 135 -0.14 -0.29 -5.89
N TYR A 136 -0.08 -1.06 -4.79
CA TYR A 136 0.90 -2.17 -4.66
C TYR A 136 0.38 -3.45 -4.01
N PHE A 137 -0.91 -3.56 -3.69
CA PHE A 137 -1.44 -4.72 -2.97
C PHE A 137 -2.55 -5.45 -3.72
N ASP A 138 -2.19 -6.29 -4.69
CA ASP A 138 -3.08 -7.34 -5.17
C ASP A 138 -2.73 -8.67 -4.47
N ASN A 139 -2.71 -8.65 -3.14
CA ASN A 139 -2.55 -9.83 -2.29
C ASN A 139 -3.85 -10.22 -1.58
N THR A 140 -5.00 -9.93 -2.22
CA THR A 140 -6.28 -10.43 -1.72
C THR A 140 -6.23 -11.96 -1.61
N PRO A 141 -6.99 -12.59 -0.72
CA PRO A 141 -7.06 -14.05 -0.63
C PRO A 141 -7.37 -14.75 -1.96
N GLN A 142 -8.00 -14.03 -2.91
CA GLN A 142 -8.29 -14.52 -4.26
C GLN A 142 -7.05 -14.62 -5.16
N ASN A 143 -5.99 -13.85 -4.88
CA ASN A 143 -4.73 -13.84 -5.63
C ASN A 143 -3.59 -14.56 -4.93
N MET A 144 -3.82 -15.15 -3.77
CA MET A 144 -2.84 -16.06 -3.18
C MET A 144 -2.76 -17.29 -4.05
N SER A 145 -1.82 -17.33 -4.99
CA SER A 145 -1.39 -18.56 -5.66
C SER A 145 -1.25 -19.65 -4.62
N PRO A 146 -1.68 -20.88 -4.90
CA PRO A 146 -1.48 -21.99 -4.00
C PRO A 146 0.02 -22.18 -3.78
N LEU A 147 0.54 -21.46 -2.78
CA LEU A 147 1.94 -21.41 -2.43
C LEU A 147 2.41 -22.77 -1.98
N PHE A 148 3.52 -23.14 -2.52
CA PHE A 148 4.37 -24.30 -2.27
C PHE A 148 4.01 -25.15 -1.07
N ASP A 149 3.66 -26.37 -1.39
CA ASP A 149 3.52 -27.46 -0.46
C ASP A 149 4.84 -28.20 -0.30
N GLU A 150 5.85 -27.53 0.18
CA GLU A 150 7.17 -28.11 0.33
C GLU A 150 7.69 -27.96 1.74
N ALA A 151 7.50 -29.00 2.47
CA ALA A 151 8.43 -29.53 3.45
C ALA A 151 8.08 -31.01 3.63
N GLU A 152 9.01 -31.87 3.20
CA GLU A 152 8.97 -33.26 3.66
C GLU A 152 9.07 -33.26 5.18
N PRO A 153 8.07 -33.75 5.92
CA PRO A 153 8.33 -34.26 7.25
C PRO A 153 9.19 -35.50 7.07
N LEU A 154 10.30 -35.58 7.77
CA LEU A 154 11.18 -36.74 7.79
C LEU A 154 10.36 -38.03 7.91
N ALA A 155 10.44 -38.86 6.88
CA ALA A 155 9.65 -40.08 6.75
C ALA A 155 10.22 -41.17 7.67
N GLU A 156 9.45 -41.58 8.67
CA GLU A 156 9.67 -42.88 9.34
C GLU A 156 8.92 -43.98 8.59
N LYS A 157 9.60 -45.09 8.35
CA LYS A 157 9.09 -46.28 7.72
C LYS A 157 8.08 -46.95 8.65
N GLU A 158 6.85 -47.12 8.20
CA GLU A 158 5.95 -48.13 8.76
C GLU A 158 5.56 -49.12 7.64
N THR A 159 5.93 -50.37 7.84
CA THR A 159 5.44 -51.53 7.12
C THR A 159 4.21 -52.06 7.81
N ASP A 160 3.10 -52.25 7.13
CA ASP A 160 2.20 -53.39 7.30
C ASP A 160 1.26 -53.57 6.10
N GLU A 161 1.31 -54.76 5.49
CA GLU A 161 0.43 -55.19 4.42
C GLU A 161 -0.68 -56.03 5.01
N SER A 162 -1.93 -55.65 4.82
CA SER A 162 -3.08 -56.60 4.80
C SER A 162 -4.17 -56.04 3.87
N ALA A 163 -4.65 -56.89 2.96
CA ALA A 163 -5.69 -56.59 2.00
C ALA A 163 -7.03 -56.27 2.66
N ALA A 164 -7.31 -54.99 2.81
CA ALA A 164 -8.59 -54.42 3.20
C ALA A 164 -8.80 -53.14 2.38
N ALA A 165 -10.04 -52.69 2.22
CA ALA A 165 -10.47 -51.52 1.47
C ALA A 165 -9.39 -50.42 1.38
N ILE A 166 -9.11 -49.85 0.19
CA ILE A 166 -8.03 -48.92 -0.09
C ILE A 166 -8.03 -47.85 1.01
N LYS A 167 -7.08 -47.94 1.94
CA LYS A 167 -6.96 -47.02 3.06
C LYS A 167 -6.27 -45.75 2.58
N ASN A 168 -6.91 -44.62 2.69
CA ASN A 168 -6.32 -43.34 2.40
C ASN A 168 -5.06 -43.09 3.26
N TYR A 169 -3.96 -42.64 2.63
CA TYR A 169 -2.70 -42.33 3.28
C TYR A 169 -2.02 -41.12 2.63
N ILE A 170 -0.99 -40.63 3.30
CA ILE A 170 -0.10 -39.58 2.78
C ILE A 170 1.32 -40.16 2.71
N LYS A 171 1.92 -40.14 1.51
CA LYS A 171 3.29 -40.61 1.32
C LYS A 171 3.98 -39.85 0.17
N TRP A 172 5.17 -39.36 0.42
CA TRP A 172 6.08 -38.77 -0.59
C TRP A 172 7.02 -39.86 -1.16
N ASN A 173 6.47 -40.85 -1.79
CA ASN A 173 7.27 -41.90 -2.41
C ASN A 173 7.88 -41.44 -3.74
N ASP A 174 8.81 -42.23 -4.31
CA ASP A 174 9.58 -41.84 -5.49
C ASP A 174 8.68 -41.61 -6.71
N GLN A 175 7.57 -42.36 -6.86
CA GLN A 175 6.63 -42.18 -7.96
C GLN A 175 5.92 -40.81 -7.86
N TYR A 176 5.43 -40.49 -6.68
CA TYR A 176 4.81 -39.19 -6.43
C TYR A 176 5.80 -38.02 -6.61
N LYS A 177 7.02 -38.14 -6.04
CA LYS A 177 8.08 -37.13 -6.23
C LYS A 177 8.45 -36.96 -7.71
N LYS A 178 8.53 -38.07 -8.47
CA LYS A 178 8.77 -38.00 -9.91
C LYS A 178 7.65 -37.27 -10.65
N ALA A 179 6.39 -37.55 -10.30
CA ALA A 179 5.26 -36.83 -10.88
C ALA A 179 5.35 -35.31 -10.58
N CYS A 180 5.64 -34.92 -9.35
CA CYS A 180 5.84 -33.53 -8.98
C CYS A 180 6.96 -32.87 -9.80
N LYS A 181 8.12 -33.50 -9.95
CA LYS A 181 9.21 -33.00 -10.79
C LYS A 181 8.81 -32.77 -12.25
N LEU A 182 7.97 -33.66 -12.81
CA LEU A 182 7.45 -33.48 -14.16
C LEU A 182 6.45 -32.35 -14.30
N ILE A 183 5.70 -32.02 -13.24
CA ILE A 183 4.72 -30.90 -13.24
C ILE A 183 5.39 -29.56 -13.05
N TYR A 184 6.39 -29.49 -12.17
CA TYR A 184 7.00 -28.24 -11.72
C TYR A 184 8.39 -27.97 -12.32
N GLY A 185 8.92 -28.87 -13.15
CA GLY A 185 10.21 -28.70 -13.83
C GLY A 185 10.19 -27.51 -14.80
N LYS A 186 11.32 -26.78 -14.90
CA LYS A 186 11.46 -25.55 -15.72
C LYS A 186 11.05 -25.72 -17.19
N ASP A 187 11.33 -26.86 -17.80
CA ASP A 187 11.10 -27.13 -19.21
C ASP A 187 9.98 -28.14 -19.44
N ALA A 188 9.07 -28.29 -18.47
CA ALA A 188 8.00 -29.26 -18.53
C ALA A 188 7.08 -29.05 -19.75
N LYS A 189 6.90 -30.06 -20.56
CA LYS A 189 6.09 -30.08 -21.79
C LYS A 189 4.85 -30.94 -21.60
N LEU A 190 3.91 -30.84 -22.55
CA LEU A 190 2.68 -31.60 -22.53
C LEU A 190 2.91 -33.12 -22.28
N ASN A 191 3.96 -33.70 -22.87
CA ASN A 191 4.29 -35.11 -22.64
C ASN A 191 4.72 -35.40 -21.20
N ASP A 192 5.36 -34.47 -20.54
CA ASP A 192 5.77 -34.58 -19.12
C ASP A 192 4.54 -34.49 -18.23
N PHE A 193 3.61 -33.57 -18.52
CA PHE A 193 2.33 -33.47 -17.80
C PHE A 193 1.49 -34.76 -17.96
N LYS A 194 1.44 -35.36 -19.16
CA LYS A 194 0.75 -36.66 -19.39
C LYS A 194 1.41 -37.80 -18.61
N LYS A 195 2.75 -37.84 -18.54
CA LYS A 195 3.45 -38.84 -17.72
C LYS A 195 3.19 -38.59 -16.22
N ALA A 196 3.19 -37.35 -15.78
CA ALA A 196 2.88 -36.98 -14.40
C ALA A 196 1.44 -37.41 -14.05
N GLU A 197 0.48 -37.14 -14.91
CA GLU A 197 -0.91 -37.60 -14.76
C GLU A 197 -1.00 -39.10 -14.54
N GLN A 198 -0.34 -39.93 -15.38
CA GLN A 198 -0.32 -41.38 -15.24
C GLN A 198 0.25 -41.82 -13.88
N LEU A 199 1.35 -41.22 -13.44
CA LEU A 199 1.96 -41.51 -12.15
C LEU A 199 1.04 -41.13 -10.99
N LEU A 200 0.42 -39.96 -11.05
CA LEU A 200 -0.52 -39.50 -10.03
C LEU A 200 -1.80 -40.36 -10.01
N LEU A 201 -2.33 -40.79 -11.16
CA LEU A 201 -3.46 -41.73 -11.24
C LEU A 201 -3.13 -43.06 -10.57
N SER A 202 -1.94 -43.61 -10.85
CA SER A 202 -1.48 -44.86 -10.19
C SER A 202 -1.39 -44.68 -8.67
N GLU A 203 -0.81 -43.60 -8.18
CA GLU A 203 -0.70 -43.33 -6.75
C GLU A 203 -2.06 -43.04 -6.11
N SER A 204 -2.98 -42.37 -6.81
CA SER A 204 -4.33 -42.11 -6.33
C SER A 204 -5.15 -43.39 -6.17
N GLN A 205 -4.97 -44.35 -7.09
CA GLN A 205 -5.59 -45.69 -7.01
C GLN A 205 -5.08 -46.49 -5.81
N ARG A 206 -3.86 -46.24 -5.36
CA ARG A 206 -3.29 -46.86 -4.16
C ARG A 206 -3.76 -46.18 -2.86
N GLY A 207 -4.47 -45.05 -2.96
CA GLY A 207 -5.00 -44.31 -1.82
C GLY A 207 -4.13 -43.11 -1.37
N ASN A 208 -3.11 -42.70 -2.14
CA ASN A 208 -2.31 -41.53 -1.79
C ASN A 208 -3.10 -40.24 -2.04
N VAL A 209 -3.55 -39.58 -0.97
CA VAL A 209 -4.41 -38.40 -1.05
C VAL A 209 -3.68 -37.19 -1.65
N LEU A 210 -2.34 -37.10 -1.51
CA LEU A 210 -1.56 -36.04 -2.15
C LEU A 210 -1.66 -36.15 -3.68
N ALA A 211 -1.59 -37.36 -4.23
CA ALA A 211 -1.72 -37.57 -5.67
C ALA A 211 -3.12 -37.18 -6.17
N VAL A 212 -4.16 -37.47 -5.39
CA VAL A 212 -5.53 -37.03 -5.71
C VAL A 212 -5.64 -35.50 -5.75
N TYR A 213 -5.04 -34.81 -4.77
CA TYR A 213 -5.01 -33.37 -4.71
C TYR A 213 -4.28 -32.74 -5.91
N ASP A 214 -3.09 -33.29 -6.26
CA ASP A 214 -2.31 -32.76 -7.37
C ASP A 214 -2.92 -33.08 -8.74
N LEU A 215 -3.68 -34.16 -8.87
CA LEU A 215 -4.54 -34.39 -10.04
C LEU A 215 -5.60 -33.28 -10.17
N GLY A 216 -6.27 -32.91 -9.07
CA GLY A 216 -7.20 -31.80 -9.06
C GLY A 216 -6.53 -30.50 -9.54
N LYS A 217 -5.32 -30.24 -9.07
CA LYS A 217 -4.53 -29.07 -9.49
C LYS A 217 -4.11 -29.15 -10.96
N LEU A 218 -3.70 -30.31 -11.45
CA LEU A 218 -3.29 -30.50 -12.84
C LEU A 218 -4.47 -30.28 -13.80
N TYR A 219 -5.65 -30.81 -13.49
CA TYR A 219 -6.86 -30.62 -14.29
C TYR A 219 -7.46 -29.21 -14.19
N SER A 220 -7.12 -28.45 -13.17
CA SER A 220 -7.52 -27.03 -13.07
C SER A 220 -6.74 -26.10 -14.01
N THR A 221 -5.70 -26.60 -14.67
CA THR A 221 -4.83 -25.86 -15.59
C THR A 221 -4.99 -26.37 -17.02
N ASP A 222 -4.49 -25.62 -18.00
CA ASP A 222 -4.41 -25.98 -19.42
C ASP A 222 -3.19 -26.85 -19.76
N LYS A 223 -2.40 -27.29 -18.79
CA LYS A 223 -1.17 -28.04 -18.97
C LYS A 223 -1.35 -29.38 -19.71
N LEU A 224 -2.51 -29.97 -19.62
CA LEU A 224 -2.87 -31.20 -20.37
C LEU A 224 -3.45 -30.94 -21.76
N GLY A 225 -3.52 -29.69 -22.19
CA GLY A 225 -4.09 -29.21 -23.44
C GLY A 225 -5.45 -28.53 -23.24
N GLU A 226 -6.30 -29.08 -22.41
CA GLU A 226 -7.58 -28.50 -22.05
C GLU A 226 -7.79 -28.52 -20.54
N LYS A 227 -8.38 -27.45 -20.01
CA LYS A 227 -8.79 -27.35 -18.61
C LYS A 227 -10.06 -28.17 -18.41
N SER A 228 -10.09 -29.05 -17.42
CA SER A 228 -11.26 -29.84 -17.07
C SER A 228 -11.75 -29.50 -15.66
N GLU A 229 -12.66 -28.52 -15.56
CA GLU A 229 -13.17 -28.06 -14.27
C GLU A 229 -13.92 -29.15 -13.51
N GLU A 230 -14.76 -29.92 -14.19
CA GLU A 230 -15.54 -31.01 -13.54
C GLU A 230 -14.62 -32.06 -12.92
N ILE A 231 -13.60 -32.52 -13.67
CA ILE A 231 -12.66 -33.52 -13.16
C ILE A 231 -11.82 -32.90 -12.03
N SER A 232 -11.41 -31.66 -12.17
CA SER A 232 -10.66 -30.94 -11.12
C SER A 232 -11.47 -30.90 -9.83
N ILE A 233 -12.73 -30.42 -9.88
CA ILE A 233 -13.62 -30.37 -8.71
C ILE A 233 -13.81 -31.73 -8.09
N ALA A 234 -14.09 -32.78 -8.90
CA ALA A 234 -14.26 -34.15 -8.42
C ALA A 234 -13.01 -34.65 -7.69
N LYS A 235 -11.80 -34.41 -8.24
CA LYS A 235 -10.55 -34.79 -7.60
C LYS A 235 -10.27 -34.00 -6.31
N TYR A 236 -10.52 -32.72 -6.28
CA TYR A 236 -10.40 -31.95 -5.05
C TYR A 236 -11.41 -32.40 -3.98
N THR A 237 -12.66 -32.68 -4.36
CA THR A 237 -13.67 -33.22 -3.43
C THR A 237 -13.20 -34.55 -2.83
N GLN A 238 -12.68 -35.47 -3.67
CA GLN A 238 -12.10 -36.74 -3.24
C GLN A 238 -10.90 -36.52 -2.30
N ALA A 239 -10.02 -35.56 -2.62
CA ALA A 239 -8.86 -35.23 -1.79
C ALA A 239 -9.29 -34.68 -0.42
N LEU A 240 -10.27 -33.77 -0.38
CA LEU A 240 -10.79 -33.21 0.87
C LEU A 240 -11.36 -34.32 1.77
N GLN A 241 -12.17 -35.20 1.22
CA GLN A 241 -12.70 -36.35 1.96
C GLN A 241 -11.57 -37.25 2.49
N GLY A 242 -10.53 -37.48 1.67
CA GLY A 242 -9.36 -38.26 2.07
C GLY A 242 -8.59 -37.62 3.21
N PHE A 243 -8.34 -36.32 3.15
CA PHE A 243 -7.67 -35.57 4.23
C PHE A 243 -8.50 -35.59 5.54
N LEU A 244 -9.81 -35.40 5.45
CA LEU A 244 -10.70 -35.45 6.62
C LEU A 244 -10.72 -36.84 7.27
N GLN A 245 -10.64 -37.94 6.46
CA GLN A 245 -10.55 -39.30 6.99
C GLN A 245 -9.21 -39.61 7.69
N ILE A 246 -8.12 -39.02 7.17
CA ILE A 246 -6.78 -39.25 7.73
C ILE A 246 -6.54 -38.38 8.99
N GLU A 247 -7.11 -37.18 9.06
CA GLU A 247 -6.79 -36.19 10.09
C GLU A 247 -6.84 -36.74 11.52
N PRO A 248 -7.89 -37.49 11.97
CA PRO A 248 -7.96 -37.96 13.35
C PRO A 248 -6.78 -38.82 13.78
N ASN A 249 -6.23 -39.60 12.84
CA ASN A 249 -5.19 -40.59 13.09
C ASN A 249 -3.81 -40.20 12.58
N SER A 250 -3.63 -38.95 12.08
CA SER A 250 -2.44 -38.53 11.34
C SER A 250 -1.20 -38.24 12.20
N LYS A 251 -1.29 -38.36 13.53
CA LYS A 251 -0.16 -38.19 14.49
C LYS A 251 0.77 -37.01 14.13
N LYS A 252 2.04 -37.28 13.77
CA LYS A 252 3.04 -36.26 13.40
C LYS A 252 2.65 -35.45 12.17
N LEU A 253 1.86 -36.02 11.25
CA LEU A 253 1.37 -35.31 10.05
C LEU A 253 0.13 -34.45 10.30
N LYS A 254 -0.44 -34.51 11.50
CA LYS A 254 -1.69 -33.80 11.85
C LYS A 254 -1.65 -32.32 11.51
N PRO A 255 -0.61 -31.55 11.86
CA PRO A 255 -0.54 -30.14 11.50
C PRO A 255 -0.54 -29.90 9.99
N TYR A 256 0.14 -30.76 9.24
CA TYR A 256 0.17 -30.68 7.78
C TYR A 256 -1.20 -30.98 7.17
N VAL A 257 -1.87 -32.03 7.61
CA VAL A 257 -3.22 -32.41 7.13
C VAL A 257 -4.22 -31.30 7.42
N GLN A 258 -4.20 -30.76 8.63
CA GLN A 258 -5.07 -29.64 9.04
C GLN A 258 -4.81 -28.40 8.19
N TYR A 259 -3.54 -28.07 7.89
CA TYR A 259 -3.19 -26.99 6.97
C TYR A 259 -3.78 -27.23 5.57
N ARG A 260 -3.68 -28.46 5.03
CA ARG A 260 -4.25 -28.80 3.72
C ARG A 260 -5.75 -28.63 3.69
N ILE A 261 -6.46 -29.13 4.70
CA ILE A 261 -7.91 -28.96 4.83
C ILE A 261 -8.28 -27.47 4.89
N GLY A 262 -7.59 -26.70 5.73
CA GLY A 262 -7.79 -25.25 5.84
C GLY A 262 -7.61 -24.54 4.50
N LYS A 263 -6.57 -24.92 3.74
CA LYS A 263 -6.31 -24.38 2.40
C LYS A 263 -7.45 -24.73 1.42
N MET A 264 -7.99 -25.93 1.47
CA MET A 264 -9.09 -26.33 0.59
C MET A 264 -10.36 -25.53 0.87
N PHE A 265 -10.70 -25.27 2.13
CA PHE A 265 -11.81 -24.37 2.48
C PHE A 265 -11.52 -22.90 2.11
N CYS A 266 -10.28 -22.45 2.28
CA CYS A 266 -9.88 -21.07 1.95
C CYS A 266 -10.06 -20.76 0.46
N TYR A 267 -9.78 -21.71 -0.42
CA TYR A 267 -9.84 -21.52 -1.88
C TYR A 267 -11.06 -22.18 -2.55
N GLY A 268 -11.93 -22.82 -1.79
CA GLY A 268 -13.07 -23.54 -2.38
C GLY A 268 -12.67 -24.74 -3.22
N LEU A 269 -11.56 -25.44 -2.86
CA LEU A 269 -11.08 -26.60 -3.63
C LEU A 269 -11.87 -27.84 -3.28
N GLY A 270 -12.76 -28.26 -4.20
CA GLY A 270 -13.68 -29.39 -4.00
C GLY A 270 -14.75 -29.17 -2.93
N THR A 271 -14.99 -27.95 -2.56
CA THR A 271 -16.00 -27.48 -1.61
C THR A 271 -16.33 -26.02 -1.91
N GLU A 272 -17.38 -25.48 -1.33
CA GLU A 272 -17.61 -24.03 -1.33
C GLU A 272 -16.52 -23.33 -0.51
N GLN A 273 -16.11 -22.14 -0.98
CA GLN A 273 -15.17 -21.31 -0.24
C GLN A 273 -15.75 -20.91 1.11
N ASN A 274 -14.98 -21.14 2.19
CA ASN A 274 -15.43 -20.83 3.53
C ASN A 274 -14.24 -20.43 4.42
N TYR A 275 -14.04 -19.13 4.53
CA TYR A 275 -12.94 -18.57 5.33
C TYR A 275 -13.06 -18.87 6.83
N GLN A 276 -14.29 -18.97 7.38
CA GLN A 276 -14.49 -19.32 8.78
C GLN A 276 -14.01 -20.74 9.08
N LYS A 277 -14.36 -21.71 8.24
CA LYS A 277 -13.83 -23.08 8.35
C LYS A 277 -12.33 -23.12 8.11
N ALA A 278 -11.83 -22.35 7.14
CA ALA A 278 -10.39 -22.24 6.88
C ALA A 278 -9.64 -21.72 8.12
N PHE A 279 -10.18 -20.69 8.78
CA PHE A 279 -9.65 -20.15 10.02
C PHE A 279 -9.52 -21.22 11.11
N GLU A 280 -10.57 -21.97 11.38
CA GLU A 280 -10.57 -23.02 12.40
C GLU A 280 -9.48 -24.08 12.13
N TRP A 281 -9.35 -24.51 10.88
CA TRP A 281 -8.35 -25.50 10.50
C TRP A 281 -6.92 -24.94 10.52
N PHE A 282 -6.73 -23.71 10.06
CA PHE A 282 -5.42 -23.04 10.14
C PHE A 282 -5.03 -22.78 11.60
N GLU A 283 -5.96 -22.39 12.45
CA GLU A 283 -5.69 -22.17 13.87
C GLU A 283 -5.23 -23.45 14.58
N ARG A 284 -5.94 -24.57 14.35
CA ARG A 284 -5.55 -25.89 14.88
C ARG A 284 -4.14 -26.28 14.43
N SER A 285 -3.82 -26.09 13.16
CA SER A 285 -2.51 -26.38 12.60
C SER A 285 -1.42 -25.40 13.11
N ALA A 286 -1.70 -24.12 13.18
CA ALA A 286 -0.79 -23.06 13.61
C ALA A 286 -0.40 -23.21 15.09
N LYS A 287 -1.35 -23.62 15.96
CA LYS A 287 -1.08 -23.96 17.37
C LYS A 287 -0.08 -25.12 17.51
N GLN A 288 -0.01 -26.01 16.53
CA GLN A 288 0.97 -27.10 16.45
C GLN A 288 2.26 -26.68 15.72
N LYS A 289 2.53 -25.38 15.60
CA LYS A 289 3.73 -24.79 15.04
C LYS A 289 3.95 -25.04 13.53
N ASN A 290 2.89 -25.34 12.76
CA ASN A 290 3.01 -25.39 11.30
C ASN A 290 3.21 -23.96 10.76
N LYS A 291 4.38 -23.67 10.20
CA LYS A 291 4.74 -22.32 9.72
C LYS A 291 3.85 -21.83 8.58
N PHE A 292 3.38 -22.71 7.71
CA PHE A 292 2.49 -22.35 6.61
C PHE A 292 1.09 -21.99 7.10
N ALA A 293 0.57 -22.76 8.07
CA ALA A 293 -0.70 -22.46 8.71
C ALA A 293 -0.64 -21.15 9.50
N GLN A 294 0.48 -20.88 10.19
CA GLN A 294 0.69 -19.62 10.90
C GLN A 294 0.68 -18.42 9.92
N PHE A 295 1.30 -18.55 8.76
CA PHE A 295 1.26 -17.54 7.72
C PHE A 295 -0.16 -17.35 7.17
N SER A 296 -0.87 -18.45 6.84
CA SER A 296 -2.24 -18.37 6.33
C SER A 296 -3.21 -17.78 7.36
N LEU A 297 -3.06 -18.14 8.63
CA LEU A 297 -3.85 -17.57 9.73
C LEU A 297 -3.58 -16.08 9.89
N ALA A 298 -2.31 -15.67 9.79
CA ALA A 298 -1.94 -14.25 9.79
C ALA A 298 -2.61 -13.46 8.66
N ASN A 299 -2.67 -14.04 7.45
CA ASN A 299 -3.36 -13.42 6.34
C ASN A 299 -4.87 -13.26 6.59
N LEU A 300 -5.54 -14.26 7.18
CA LEU A 300 -6.96 -14.13 7.52
C LEU A 300 -7.21 -12.98 8.49
N TYR A 301 -6.37 -12.82 9.51
CA TYR A 301 -6.43 -11.69 10.43
C TYR A 301 -6.11 -10.35 9.75
N TYR A 302 -5.12 -10.33 8.85
CA TYR A 302 -4.69 -9.11 8.16
C TYR A 302 -5.79 -8.55 7.26
N TYR A 303 -6.48 -9.42 6.50
CA TYR A 303 -7.54 -9.01 5.57
C TYR A 303 -8.95 -9.03 6.19
N GLY A 304 -9.13 -9.60 7.37
CA GLY A 304 -10.46 -9.78 7.96
C GLY A 304 -11.31 -10.82 7.21
N SER A 305 -10.67 -11.82 6.56
CA SER A 305 -11.39 -12.80 5.75
C SER A 305 -12.04 -13.87 6.62
N GLY A 306 -13.38 -13.85 6.71
CA GLY A 306 -14.16 -14.79 7.53
C GLY A 306 -14.07 -14.56 9.04
N ILE A 307 -13.34 -13.55 9.47
CA ILE A 307 -13.17 -13.11 10.85
C ILE A 307 -12.96 -11.59 10.85
N GLU A 308 -13.05 -10.98 12.00
CA GLU A 308 -12.71 -9.58 12.17
C GLU A 308 -11.22 -9.31 11.86
N LYS A 309 -10.94 -8.19 11.17
CA LYS A 309 -9.57 -7.75 10.86
C LYS A 309 -8.83 -7.40 12.15
N ASP A 310 -7.71 -8.06 12.40
CA ASP A 310 -6.85 -7.81 13.56
C ASP A 310 -5.38 -7.80 13.16
N LEU A 311 -4.84 -6.60 12.94
CA LEU A 311 -3.46 -6.43 12.54
C LEU A 311 -2.46 -6.85 13.62
N SER A 312 -2.86 -6.84 14.92
CA SER A 312 -1.99 -7.28 16.02
C SER A 312 -1.81 -8.80 16.00
N GLN A 313 -2.91 -9.53 15.82
CA GLN A 313 -2.86 -10.99 15.66
C GLN A 313 -2.14 -11.37 14.34
N ALA A 314 -2.40 -10.66 13.26
CA ALA A 314 -1.70 -10.87 12.01
C ALA A 314 -0.18 -10.76 12.19
N PHE A 315 0.28 -9.66 12.80
CA PHE A 315 1.69 -9.43 13.07
C PHE A 315 2.32 -10.52 13.94
N LEU A 316 1.64 -10.91 15.03
CA LEU A 316 2.10 -11.97 15.93
C LEU A 316 2.28 -13.31 15.20
N TRP A 317 1.30 -13.69 14.37
CA TRP A 317 1.36 -14.95 13.63
C TRP A 317 2.38 -14.89 12.49
N TYR A 318 2.55 -13.73 11.82
CA TYR A 318 3.66 -13.52 10.87
C TYR A 318 5.02 -13.67 11.55
N GLN A 319 5.21 -13.10 12.75
CA GLN A 319 6.47 -13.26 13.49
C GLN A 319 6.74 -14.73 13.83
N ARG A 320 5.74 -15.47 14.30
CA ARG A 320 5.89 -16.91 14.60
C ARG A 320 6.25 -17.71 13.36
N SER A 321 5.65 -17.40 12.24
CA SER A 321 5.92 -18.06 10.95
C SER A 321 7.32 -17.71 10.43
N SER A 322 7.68 -16.42 10.44
CA SER A 322 8.98 -15.91 9.98
C SER A 322 10.14 -16.47 10.81
N SER A 323 9.96 -16.61 12.14
CA SER A 323 10.98 -17.21 13.02
C SER A 323 11.28 -18.67 12.69
N GLN A 324 10.36 -19.37 12.01
CA GLN A 324 10.56 -20.72 11.47
C GLN A 324 11.07 -20.72 10.01
N GLY A 325 11.51 -19.57 9.51
CA GLY A 325 12.07 -19.44 8.18
C GLY A 325 11.03 -19.45 7.04
N GLN A 326 9.79 -18.95 7.29
CA GLN A 326 8.83 -18.74 6.22
C GLN A 326 9.09 -17.37 5.55
N PRO A 327 9.56 -17.32 4.28
CA PRO A 327 9.99 -16.07 3.67
C PRO A 327 8.82 -15.11 3.38
N TYR A 328 7.64 -15.61 3.04
CA TYR A 328 6.47 -14.77 2.81
C TYR A 328 6.03 -14.05 4.09
N ALA A 329 6.15 -14.69 5.25
CA ALA A 329 5.86 -14.04 6.52
C ALA A 329 6.86 -12.92 6.83
N ALA A 330 8.15 -13.16 6.55
CA ALA A 330 9.17 -12.11 6.67
C ALA A 330 8.88 -10.93 5.73
N TYR A 331 8.47 -11.22 4.50
CA TYR A 331 8.06 -10.20 3.53
C TYR A 331 6.86 -9.38 4.02
N SER A 332 5.81 -10.02 4.56
CA SER A 332 4.64 -9.32 5.11
C SER A 332 5.00 -8.43 6.29
N ILE A 333 5.86 -8.91 7.22
CA ILE A 333 6.37 -8.07 8.32
C ILE A 333 7.13 -6.86 7.78
N ALA A 334 7.98 -7.07 6.76
CA ALA A 334 8.72 -5.99 6.13
C ALA A 334 7.80 -4.91 5.56
N GLN A 335 6.69 -5.31 4.93
CA GLN A 335 5.68 -4.40 4.43
C GLN A 335 5.01 -3.61 5.57
N MET A 336 4.62 -4.29 6.65
CA MET A 336 4.02 -3.62 7.81
C MET A 336 4.96 -2.53 8.38
N TYR A 337 6.27 -2.79 8.48
CA TYR A 337 7.24 -1.76 8.89
C TYR A 337 7.45 -0.68 7.83
N ARG A 338 7.44 -1.01 6.55
CA ARG A 338 7.62 -0.05 5.45
C ARG A 338 6.50 0.97 5.40
N TYR A 339 5.25 0.53 5.58
CA TYR A 339 4.07 1.39 5.49
C TYR A 339 3.61 1.94 6.84
N GLY A 340 4.11 1.40 7.94
CA GLY A 340 3.70 1.80 9.29
C GLY A 340 2.35 1.21 9.69
N GLU A 341 1.99 0.05 9.14
CA GLU A 341 0.75 -0.65 9.48
C GLU A 341 0.91 -1.40 10.79
N TYR A 342 0.07 -1.07 11.78
CA TYR A 342 0.13 -1.60 13.15
C TYR A 342 1.43 -1.27 13.90
N VAL A 343 2.56 -1.27 13.22
CA VAL A 343 3.88 -0.91 13.77
C VAL A 343 4.33 0.45 13.27
N THR A 344 5.13 1.16 14.05
CA THR A 344 5.71 2.43 13.60
C THR A 344 6.55 2.19 12.35
N LYS A 345 6.38 3.03 11.32
CA LYS A 345 7.15 2.98 10.09
C LYS A 345 8.65 3.01 10.40
N ASP A 346 9.35 1.97 9.98
CA ASP A 346 10.80 1.80 10.17
C ASP A 346 11.40 1.12 8.95
N ASN A 347 12.02 1.91 8.09
CA ASN A 347 12.59 1.41 6.85
C ASN A 347 13.81 0.50 7.09
N ASP A 348 14.60 0.71 8.15
CA ASP A 348 15.77 -0.11 8.44
C ASP A 348 15.35 -1.51 8.91
N THR A 349 14.32 -1.58 9.75
CA THR A 349 13.73 -2.85 10.15
C THR A 349 13.04 -3.53 8.97
N ALA A 350 12.31 -2.80 8.12
CA ALA A 350 11.73 -3.35 6.89
C ALA A 350 12.80 -3.98 6.00
N GLN A 351 13.92 -3.28 5.76
CA GLN A 351 15.03 -3.81 4.95
C GLN A 351 15.64 -5.08 5.52
N ARG A 352 15.76 -5.20 6.85
CA ARG A 352 16.23 -6.45 7.48
C ARG A 352 15.30 -7.62 7.22
N TYR A 353 14.00 -7.43 7.35
CA TYR A 353 13.00 -8.48 7.06
C TYR A 353 12.91 -8.78 5.56
N TYR A 354 13.02 -7.78 4.68
CA TYR A 354 13.12 -8.02 3.24
C TYR A 354 14.36 -8.85 2.88
N LYS A 355 15.52 -8.58 3.50
CA LYS A 355 16.73 -9.38 3.29
C LYS A 355 16.53 -10.83 3.72
N GLN A 356 15.85 -11.07 4.84
CA GLN A 356 15.48 -12.41 5.29
C GLN A 356 14.54 -13.09 4.28
N ALA A 357 13.52 -12.37 3.80
CA ALA A 357 12.58 -12.88 2.79
C ALA A 357 13.30 -13.21 1.47
N LEU A 358 14.15 -12.31 0.97
CA LEU A 358 14.92 -12.50 -0.25
C LEU A 358 15.80 -13.75 -0.19
N SER A 359 16.54 -13.94 0.91
CA SER A 359 17.36 -15.15 1.11
C SER A 359 16.53 -16.43 1.05
N GLY A 360 15.33 -16.41 1.65
CA GLY A 360 14.40 -17.55 1.60
C GLY A 360 13.82 -17.79 0.20
N PHE A 361 13.48 -16.73 -0.52
CA PHE A 361 12.95 -16.82 -1.88
C PHE A 361 14.01 -17.33 -2.87
N LEU A 362 15.26 -16.85 -2.77
CA LEU A 362 16.36 -17.34 -3.60
C LEU A 362 16.68 -18.81 -3.32
N LYS A 363 16.50 -19.28 -2.07
CA LYS A 363 16.60 -20.70 -1.75
C LYS A 363 15.51 -21.52 -2.44
N ILE A 364 14.26 -21.07 -2.39
CA ILE A 364 13.15 -21.73 -3.10
C ILE A 364 13.43 -21.78 -4.61
N GLU A 365 13.98 -20.71 -5.19
CA GLU A 365 14.39 -20.69 -6.59
C GLU A 365 15.48 -21.71 -6.89
N SER A 366 16.52 -21.80 -6.04
CA SER A 366 17.63 -22.75 -6.22
C SER A 366 17.20 -24.22 -6.13
N ASP A 367 16.13 -24.48 -5.38
CA ASP A 367 15.56 -25.82 -5.23
C ASP A 367 14.60 -26.21 -6.39
N ASP A 368 14.56 -25.42 -7.47
CA ASP A 368 13.66 -25.54 -8.65
C ASP A 368 12.16 -25.55 -8.30
N MET A 369 11.81 -24.85 -7.23
CA MET A 369 10.48 -24.84 -6.64
C MET A 369 9.78 -23.49 -6.83
N ALA A 370 10.38 -22.57 -7.60
CA ALA A 370 9.85 -21.26 -7.85
C ALA A 370 8.64 -21.32 -8.81
N ASN A 371 7.56 -20.67 -8.41
CA ASN A 371 6.38 -20.45 -9.24
C ASN A 371 6.41 -19.06 -9.89
N ASP A 372 5.39 -18.80 -10.68
CA ASP A 372 5.17 -17.54 -11.38
C ASP A 372 5.08 -16.32 -10.42
N ASP A 373 4.40 -16.48 -9.27
CA ASP A 373 4.27 -15.43 -8.26
C ASP A 373 5.60 -15.15 -7.54
N LEU A 374 6.38 -16.18 -7.24
CA LEU A 374 7.69 -15.99 -6.62
C LEU A 374 8.63 -15.21 -7.55
N PHE A 375 8.65 -15.51 -8.85
CA PHE A 375 9.44 -14.74 -9.81
C PHE A 375 8.99 -13.30 -9.88
N TYR A 376 7.68 -13.04 -9.87
CA TYR A 376 7.17 -11.68 -9.81
C TYR A 376 7.63 -10.95 -8.55
N LYS A 377 7.53 -11.59 -7.37
CA LYS A 377 8.01 -10.99 -6.10
C LYS A 377 9.52 -10.73 -6.11
N LEU A 378 10.31 -11.66 -6.63
CA LEU A 378 11.76 -11.43 -6.80
C LEU A 378 12.03 -10.24 -7.73
N GLY A 379 11.29 -10.15 -8.84
CA GLY A 379 11.35 -9.00 -9.74
C GLY A 379 11.06 -7.68 -9.01
N GLN A 380 9.99 -7.63 -8.22
CA GLN A 380 9.66 -6.45 -7.41
C GLN A 380 10.76 -6.12 -6.39
N MET A 381 11.32 -7.14 -5.72
CA MET A 381 12.36 -6.92 -4.71
C MET A 381 13.62 -6.33 -5.32
N PHE A 382 14.07 -6.82 -6.47
CA PHE A 382 15.21 -6.25 -7.19
C PHE A 382 14.90 -4.88 -7.80
N ASN A 383 13.70 -4.66 -8.33
CA ASN A 383 13.31 -3.38 -8.87
C ASN A 383 13.32 -2.25 -7.83
N LEU A 384 12.79 -2.54 -6.65
CA LEU A 384 12.60 -1.56 -5.57
C LEU A 384 13.73 -1.56 -4.52
N GLY A 385 14.75 -2.39 -4.69
CA GLY A 385 15.84 -2.52 -3.71
C GLY A 385 15.36 -3.04 -2.35
N LEU A 386 14.43 -4.03 -2.33
CA LEU A 386 13.88 -4.58 -1.09
C LEU A 386 14.79 -5.69 -0.55
N GLY A 387 15.53 -5.39 0.52
CA GLY A 387 16.49 -6.32 1.11
C GLY A 387 17.78 -6.49 0.31
N THR A 388 17.98 -5.70 -0.72
CA THR A 388 19.14 -5.64 -1.60
C THR A 388 19.24 -4.25 -2.21
N ASP A 389 20.31 -3.95 -2.93
CA ASP A 389 20.35 -2.78 -3.79
C ASP A 389 19.42 -2.99 -5.01
N SER A 390 18.91 -1.90 -5.57
CA SER A 390 18.08 -1.95 -6.78
C SER A 390 18.90 -2.45 -7.97
N ASP A 391 18.36 -3.46 -8.66
CA ASP A 391 18.93 -4.05 -9.88
C ASP A 391 17.82 -4.27 -10.91
N VAL A 392 17.57 -3.25 -11.73
CA VAL A 392 16.47 -3.25 -12.69
C VAL A 392 16.66 -4.32 -13.77
N THR A 393 17.90 -4.58 -14.20
CA THR A 393 18.20 -5.62 -15.19
C THR A 393 17.78 -6.99 -14.70
N LYS A 394 18.13 -7.29 -13.46
CA LYS A 394 17.75 -8.53 -12.80
C LYS A 394 16.24 -8.61 -12.52
N ALA A 395 15.62 -7.50 -12.17
CA ALA A 395 14.18 -7.41 -12.00
C ALA A 395 13.43 -7.78 -13.29
N ILE A 396 13.86 -7.20 -14.43
CA ILE A 396 13.25 -7.51 -15.74
C ILE A 396 13.41 -8.99 -16.10
N GLU A 397 14.55 -9.59 -15.79
CA GLU A 397 14.75 -11.03 -16.02
C GLU A 397 13.77 -11.87 -15.18
N TYR A 398 13.51 -11.52 -13.93
CA TYR A 398 12.51 -12.20 -13.11
C TYR A 398 11.07 -11.93 -13.59
N PHE A 399 10.77 -10.71 -14.03
CA PHE A 399 9.45 -10.41 -14.63
C PHE A 399 9.25 -11.20 -15.93
N ARG A 400 10.28 -11.36 -16.77
CA ARG A 400 10.24 -12.20 -17.96
C ARG A 400 9.91 -13.66 -17.59
N ARG A 401 10.62 -14.24 -16.62
CA ARG A 401 10.37 -15.62 -16.16
C ARG A 401 8.95 -15.79 -15.59
N SER A 402 8.47 -14.79 -14.86
CA SER A 402 7.09 -14.76 -14.37
C SER A 402 6.06 -14.69 -15.51
N ALA A 403 6.34 -13.88 -16.53
CA ALA A 403 5.51 -13.72 -17.73
C ALA A 403 5.45 -15.01 -18.57
N GLU A 404 6.57 -15.73 -18.72
CA GLU A 404 6.66 -17.03 -19.40
C GLU A 404 5.77 -18.09 -18.75
N MET A 405 5.58 -17.96 -17.42
CA MET A 405 4.65 -18.80 -16.65
C MET A 405 3.21 -18.26 -16.62
N ASN A 406 2.89 -17.24 -17.41
CA ASN A 406 1.58 -16.61 -17.52
C ASN A 406 1.08 -15.89 -16.27
N ASN A 407 1.97 -15.42 -15.40
CA ASN A 407 1.58 -14.52 -14.32
C ASN A 407 1.09 -13.19 -14.88
N LYS A 408 -0.11 -12.77 -14.54
CA LYS A 408 -0.71 -11.54 -15.05
C LYS A 408 0.10 -10.28 -14.75
N ASN A 409 0.75 -10.24 -13.58
CA ASN A 409 1.56 -9.11 -13.14
C ASN A 409 2.96 -9.15 -13.79
N GLY A 410 3.55 -10.35 -13.92
CA GLY A 410 4.79 -10.55 -14.66
C GLY A 410 4.64 -10.19 -16.15
N LEU A 411 3.52 -10.58 -16.77
CA LEU A 411 3.17 -10.18 -18.14
C LEU A 411 3.07 -8.66 -18.28
N PHE A 412 2.47 -7.98 -17.31
CA PHE A 412 2.35 -6.53 -17.29
C PHE A 412 3.71 -5.84 -17.17
N GLU A 413 4.51 -6.19 -16.15
CA GLU A 413 5.80 -5.51 -15.90
C GLU A 413 6.80 -5.77 -17.04
N TYR A 414 6.87 -7.00 -17.56
CA TYR A 414 7.76 -7.32 -18.68
C TYR A 414 7.26 -6.69 -19.98
N GLY A 415 5.95 -6.72 -20.23
CA GLY A 415 5.35 -6.05 -21.39
C GLY A 415 5.55 -4.52 -21.34
N LYS A 416 5.42 -3.92 -20.17
CA LYS A 416 5.73 -2.50 -19.97
C LYS A 416 7.19 -2.19 -20.28
N ALA A 417 8.14 -2.97 -19.75
CA ALA A 417 9.57 -2.77 -20.01
C ALA A 417 9.92 -2.88 -21.51
N LEU A 418 9.33 -3.86 -22.23
CA LEU A 418 9.50 -4.00 -23.67
C LEU A 418 8.88 -2.84 -24.45
N LEU A 419 7.75 -2.28 -23.99
CA LEU A 419 7.10 -1.16 -24.67
C LEU A 419 7.90 0.13 -24.54
N THR A 420 8.36 0.42 -23.30
CA THR A 420 9.09 1.67 -23.03
C THR A 420 10.53 1.64 -23.53
N GLY A 421 11.13 0.46 -23.70
CA GLY A 421 12.54 0.30 -24.05
C GLY A 421 13.49 0.75 -22.92
N GLU A 422 12.99 0.97 -21.71
CA GLU A 422 13.81 1.30 -20.56
C GLU A 422 14.57 0.04 -20.08
N HIS A 423 15.90 0.11 -20.10
CA HIS A 423 16.83 -0.94 -19.67
C HIS A 423 16.90 -2.22 -20.53
N ILE A 424 16.02 -2.39 -21.52
CA ILE A 424 16.06 -3.46 -22.53
C ILE A 424 15.67 -2.91 -23.89
N PRO A 425 16.08 -3.55 -25.01
CA PRO A 425 15.65 -3.12 -26.34
C PRO A 425 14.13 -3.09 -26.46
N GLN A 426 13.60 -2.02 -27.04
CA GLN A 426 12.17 -1.88 -27.27
C GLN A 426 11.69 -2.93 -28.30
N ASP A 427 10.58 -3.59 -27.97
CA ASP A 427 9.86 -4.52 -28.85
C ASP A 427 8.36 -4.31 -28.67
N THR A 428 7.82 -3.38 -29.45
CA THR A 428 6.41 -2.96 -29.35
C THR A 428 5.44 -4.10 -29.65
N ASP A 429 5.76 -4.95 -30.65
CA ASP A 429 4.86 -6.04 -31.05
C ASP A 429 4.73 -7.11 -29.97
N SER A 430 5.85 -7.51 -29.37
CA SER A 430 5.84 -8.44 -28.23
C SER A 430 5.22 -7.83 -26.99
N ALA A 431 5.49 -6.56 -26.72
CA ALA A 431 4.95 -5.83 -25.60
C ALA A 431 3.41 -5.79 -25.62
N VAL A 432 2.82 -5.40 -26.76
CA VAL A 432 1.35 -5.33 -26.89
C VAL A 432 0.72 -6.71 -26.69
N LYS A 433 1.29 -7.78 -27.26
CA LYS A 433 0.79 -9.14 -27.05
C LYS A 433 0.79 -9.57 -25.60
N LEU A 434 1.86 -9.26 -24.84
CA LEU A 434 1.97 -9.57 -23.43
C LEU A 434 0.99 -8.76 -22.61
N LEU A 435 0.87 -7.46 -22.86
CA LEU A 435 -0.06 -6.56 -22.18
C LEU A 435 -1.52 -6.97 -22.44
N GLU A 436 -1.89 -7.27 -23.68
CA GLU A 436 -3.23 -7.77 -24.01
C GLU A 436 -3.52 -9.13 -23.35
N LYS A 437 -2.50 -10.00 -23.23
CA LYS A 437 -2.62 -11.24 -22.48
C LYS A 437 -2.84 -10.99 -20.99
N ALA A 438 -2.11 -10.02 -20.40
CA ALA A 438 -2.34 -9.60 -19.01
C ALA A 438 -3.77 -9.06 -18.82
N VAL A 439 -4.29 -8.26 -19.76
CA VAL A 439 -5.67 -7.77 -19.74
C VAL A 439 -6.69 -8.92 -19.79
N LYS A 440 -6.48 -9.93 -20.65
CA LYS A 440 -7.32 -11.13 -20.70
C LYS A 440 -7.33 -11.91 -19.38
N LEU A 441 -6.22 -11.89 -18.65
CA LEU A 441 -6.08 -12.43 -17.30
C LEU A 441 -6.57 -11.50 -16.19
N LYS A 442 -7.33 -10.45 -16.56
CA LYS A 442 -7.94 -9.47 -15.66
C LYS A 442 -6.90 -8.68 -14.82
N ASN A 443 -5.81 -8.27 -15.45
CA ASN A 443 -4.88 -7.30 -14.86
C ASN A 443 -5.39 -5.88 -15.18
N SER A 444 -5.92 -5.20 -14.18
CA SER A 444 -6.45 -3.82 -14.31
C SER A 444 -5.34 -2.81 -14.62
N ASN A 445 -4.15 -2.98 -14.06
CA ASN A 445 -3.01 -2.10 -14.33
C ASN A 445 -2.57 -2.18 -15.80
N ALA A 446 -2.55 -3.40 -16.38
CA ALA A 446 -2.24 -3.57 -17.80
C ALA A 446 -3.30 -2.91 -18.68
N LYS A 447 -4.59 -3.05 -18.35
CA LYS A 447 -5.68 -2.42 -19.09
C LYS A 447 -5.58 -0.90 -19.04
N ARG A 448 -5.40 -0.34 -17.83
CA ARG A 448 -5.22 1.11 -17.64
C ARG A 448 -3.97 1.63 -18.33
N PHE A 449 -2.84 0.92 -18.25
CA PHE A 449 -1.61 1.31 -18.90
C PHE A 449 -1.77 1.37 -20.43
N LEU A 450 -2.33 0.33 -21.06
CA LEU A 450 -2.64 0.34 -22.50
C LEU A 450 -3.58 1.50 -22.89
N ALA A 451 -4.61 1.76 -22.08
CA ALA A 451 -5.51 2.88 -22.31
C ALA A 451 -4.76 4.21 -22.36
N LEU A 452 -3.86 4.43 -21.42
CA LEU A 452 -3.06 5.66 -21.36
C LEU A 452 -2.05 5.76 -22.51
N GLU A 453 -1.44 4.65 -22.92
CA GLU A 453 -0.53 4.61 -24.07
C GLU A 453 -1.25 4.94 -25.41
N TYR A 454 -2.48 4.42 -25.62
CA TYR A 454 -3.29 4.80 -26.78
C TYR A 454 -3.73 6.28 -26.74
N ILE A 455 -3.96 6.83 -25.54
CA ILE A 455 -4.30 8.26 -25.40
C ILE A 455 -3.09 9.15 -25.64
N SER A 456 -1.93 8.78 -25.09
CA SER A 456 -0.72 9.61 -25.21
C SER A 456 -0.06 9.53 -26.58
N GLY A 457 -0.10 8.36 -27.22
CA GLY A 457 0.64 8.10 -28.46
C GLY A 457 2.16 8.11 -28.25
N GLU A 458 2.66 7.85 -27.04
CA GLU A 458 4.09 7.94 -26.74
C GLU A 458 4.87 6.73 -27.28
N HIS A 459 4.36 5.54 -27.08
CA HIS A 459 4.99 4.29 -27.51
C HIS A 459 4.11 3.48 -28.48
N LEU A 460 2.80 3.80 -28.55
CA LEU A 460 1.84 3.20 -29.47
C LEU A 460 1.28 4.28 -30.41
N GLU A 461 0.79 3.87 -31.57
CA GLU A 461 0.01 4.76 -32.41
C GLU A 461 -1.19 5.30 -31.64
N GLN A 462 -1.36 6.63 -31.66
CA GLN A 462 -2.41 7.30 -30.90
C GLN A 462 -3.80 6.88 -31.38
N ASP A 463 -4.62 6.41 -30.45
CA ASP A 463 -6.01 6.01 -30.69
C ASP A 463 -6.87 6.42 -29.50
N PHE A 464 -7.41 7.62 -29.56
CA PHE A 464 -8.26 8.17 -28.48
C PHE A 464 -9.50 7.33 -28.21
N GLU A 465 -10.14 6.80 -29.27
CA GLU A 465 -11.37 6.03 -29.12
C GLU A 465 -11.11 4.74 -28.33
N LYS A 466 -10.09 3.99 -28.73
CA LYS A 466 -9.66 2.77 -28.05
C LYS A 466 -9.19 3.04 -26.62
N GLY A 467 -8.39 4.10 -26.44
CA GLY A 467 -7.87 4.49 -25.14
C GLY A 467 -8.99 4.87 -24.16
N ILE A 468 -9.94 5.71 -24.58
CA ILE A 468 -11.08 6.12 -23.76
C ILE A 468 -12.02 4.94 -23.47
N ALA A 469 -12.24 4.04 -24.43
CA ALA A 469 -13.05 2.84 -24.19
C ALA A 469 -12.46 1.96 -23.10
N LEU A 470 -11.17 1.65 -23.19
CA LEU A 470 -10.44 0.86 -22.17
C LEU A 470 -10.43 1.55 -20.79
N LEU A 471 -10.20 2.87 -20.77
CA LEU A 471 -10.21 3.64 -19.53
C LEU A 471 -11.60 3.67 -18.88
N THR A 472 -12.66 3.73 -19.71
CA THR A 472 -14.06 3.67 -19.26
C THR A 472 -14.36 2.30 -18.63
N GLU A 473 -13.93 1.21 -19.27
CA GLU A 473 -14.11 -0.13 -18.69
C GLU A 473 -13.36 -0.28 -17.35
N CYS A 474 -12.19 0.32 -17.20
CA CYS A 474 -11.49 0.34 -15.92
C CYS A 474 -12.27 1.11 -14.86
N ALA A 475 -12.73 2.33 -15.19
CA ALA A 475 -13.48 3.18 -14.28
C ALA A 475 -14.82 2.53 -13.84
N ASP A 476 -15.55 1.94 -14.79
CA ASP A 476 -16.81 1.23 -14.50
C ASP A 476 -16.60 -0.07 -13.70
N SER A 477 -15.36 -0.59 -13.67
CA SER A 477 -14.95 -1.72 -12.82
C SER A 477 -14.48 -1.30 -11.43
N GLY A 478 -14.55 0.01 -11.10
CA GLY A 478 -14.13 0.55 -9.79
C GLY A 478 -12.66 0.96 -9.69
N ASP A 479 -11.93 1.06 -10.82
CA ASP A 479 -10.56 1.60 -10.80
C ASP A 479 -10.59 3.11 -10.54
N VAL A 480 -10.25 3.52 -9.32
CA VAL A 480 -10.24 4.90 -8.85
C VAL A 480 -9.33 5.80 -9.71
N ILE A 481 -8.16 5.29 -10.12
CA ILE A 481 -7.21 6.04 -10.94
C ILE A 481 -7.78 6.26 -12.34
N ALA A 482 -8.41 5.24 -12.93
CA ALA A 482 -9.07 5.37 -14.23
C ALA A 482 -10.23 6.35 -14.16
N SER A 483 -11.03 6.29 -13.10
CA SER A 483 -12.16 7.21 -12.85
C SER A 483 -11.66 8.65 -12.76
N TYR A 484 -10.63 8.92 -11.97
CA TYR A 484 -10.01 10.24 -11.88
C TYR A 484 -9.50 10.74 -13.24
N ARG A 485 -8.75 9.89 -13.97
CA ARG A 485 -8.21 10.24 -15.28
C ARG A 485 -9.31 10.56 -16.30
N LEU A 486 -10.34 9.73 -16.36
CA LEU A 486 -11.47 9.90 -17.27
C LEU A 486 -12.26 11.16 -16.92
N GLY A 487 -12.53 11.39 -15.64
CA GLY A 487 -13.20 12.61 -15.17
C GLY A 487 -12.42 13.86 -15.54
N LYS A 488 -11.08 13.84 -15.41
CA LYS A 488 -10.20 14.95 -15.81
C LYS A 488 -10.22 15.19 -17.31
N ILE A 489 -10.21 14.14 -18.14
CA ILE A 489 -10.30 14.26 -19.62
C ILE A 489 -11.62 14.95 -20.02
N TYR A 490 -12.75 14.56 -19.45
CA TYR A 490 -14.04 15.20 -19.74
C TYR A 490 -14.13 16.62 -19.16
N LEU A 491 -13.45 16.93 -18.05
CA LEU A 491 -13.42 18.28 -17.48
C LEU A 491 -12.58 19.23 -18.36
N GLN A 492 -11.46 18.76 -18.89
CA GLN A 492 -10.53 19.61 -19.67
C GLN A 492 -11.00 19.85 -21.10
N GLY A 493 -11.65 18.87 -21.74
CA GLY A 493 -12.14 18.99 -23.10
C GLY A 493 -11.05 19.03 -24.18
N GLU A 494 -9.82 18.62 -23.87
CA GLU A 494 -8.65 18.67 -24.79
C GLU A 494 -8.57 17.44 -25.69
N ILE A 495 -8.87 16.27 -25.16
CA ILE A 495 -8.81 14.97 -25.84
C ILE A 495 -10.18 14.59 -26.41
N MET A 496 -11.22 14.81 -25.62
CA MET A 496 -12.60 14.60 -25.97
C MET A 496 -13.39 15.90 -25.74
N PRO A 497 -14.52 16.13 -26.41
CA PRO A 497 -15.36 17.28 -26.10
C PRO A 497 -15.68 17.37 -24.63
N GLN A 498 -15.54 18.57 -24.05
CA GLN A 498 -15.87 18.81 -22.65
C GLN A 498 -17.28 18.30 -22.32
N ASN A 499 -17.42 17.58 -21.23
CA ASN A 499 -18.68 17.10 -20.73
C ASN A 499 -18.68 17.09 -19.20
N LEU A 500 -19.25 18.14 -18.61
CA LEU A 500 -19.19 18.35 -17.17
C LEU A 500 -20.01 17.32 -16.38
N ASP A 501 -21.07 16.74 -16.96
CA ASP A 501 -21.85 15.68 -16.31
C ASP A 501 -21.06 14.37 -16.22
N LYS A 502 -20.37 13.99 -17.30
CA LYS A 502 -19.46 12.83 -17.27
C LYS A 502 -18.25 13.08 -16.38
N ALA A 503 -17.71 14.30 -16.40
CA ALA A 503 -16.61 14.68 -15.52
C ALA A 503 -17.02 14.50 -14.05
N GLU A 504 -18.19 15.03 -13.66
CA GLU A 504 -18.72 14.88 -12.31
C GLU A 504 -18.92 13.42 -11.93
N LYS A 505 -19.61 12.63 -12.81
CA LYS A 505 -19.82 11.20 -12.58
C LYS A 505 -18.53 10.47 -12.23
N TYR A 506 -17.51 10.63 -13.07
CA TYR A 506 -16.26 9.87 -12.91
C TYR A 506 -15.37 10.42 -11.80
N LEU A 507 -15.38 11.73 -11.55
CA LEU A 507 -14.64 12.29 -10.40
C LEU A 507 -15.27 11.86 -9.08
N LEU A 508 -16.61 11.81 -8.97
CA LEU A 508 -17.28 11.32 -7.76
C LEU A 508 -17.03 9.83 -7.50
N LEU A 509 -16.83 9.00 -8.53
CA LEU A 509 -16.39 7.61 -8.35
C LEU A 509 -14.97 7.49 -7.76
N ALA A 510 -14.22 8.57 -7.75
CA ALA A 510 -12.86 8.65 -7.21
C ALA A 510 -12.77 9.70 -6.09
N GLU A 511 -13.89 10.09 -5.47
CA GLU A 511 -13.98 11.20 -4.50
C GLU A 511 -13.04 11.02 -3.32
N ASP A 512 -12.88 9.81 -2.81
CA ASP A 512 -11.99 9.51 -1.69
C ASP A 512 -10.49 9.70 -2.01
N SER A 513 -10.14 9.81 -3.29
CA SER A 513 -8.77 10.05 -3.70
C SER A 513 -8.38 11.52 -3.49
N GLU A 514 -7.28 11.75 -2.80
CA GLU A 514 -6.71 13.07 -2.53
C GLU A 514 -6.50 13.94 -3.78
N TYR A 515 -6.26 13.30 -4.93
CA TYR A 515 -6.06 14.01 -6.20
C TYR A 515 -7.37 14.49 -6.82
N THR A 516 -8.47 13.85 -6.48
CA THR A 516 -9.78 14.14 -7.06
C THR A 516 -10.42 15.39 -6.45
N GLN A 517 -10.14 15.69 -5.19
CA GLN A 517 -10.65 16.84 -4.47
C GLN A 517 -10.41 18.14 -5.25
N TYR A 518 -9.19 18.34 -5.72
CA TYR A 518 -8.84 19.51 -6.53
C TYR A 518 -9.57 19.58 -7.88
N ALA A 519 -9.76 18.42 -8.53
CA ALA A 519 -10.48 18.35 -9.80
C ALA A 519 -11.98 18.61 -9.65
N LEU A 520 -12.60 18.09 -8.57
CA LEU A 520 -14.00 18.38 -8.21
C LEU A 520 -14.20 19.86 -7.89
N ALA A 521 -13.29 20.46 -7.12
CA ALA A 521 -13.34 21.89 -6.86
C ALA A 521 -13.31 22.71 -8.16
N LYS A 522 -12.44 22.33 -9.11
CA LYS A 522 -12.36 22.97 -10.43
C LYS A 522 -13.62 22.79 -11.28
N LEU A 523 -14.26 21.62 -11.17
CA LEU A 523 -15.53 21.33 -11.85
C LEU A 523 -16.62 22.27 -11.35
N TYR A 524 -16.76 22.46 -10.02
CA TYR A 524 -17.77 23.34 -9.44
C TYR A 524 -17.45 24.83 -9.61
N LEU A 525 -16.31 25.19 -10.16
CA LEU A 525 -16.01 26.55 -10.63
C LEU A 525 -16.38 26.77 -12.12
N GLN A 526 -16.81 25.73 -12.86
CA GLN A 526 -17.28 25.91 -14.24
C GLN A 526 -18.67 26.56 -14.26
N GLU A 527 -18.93 27.40 -15.25
CA GLU A 527 -20.16 28.21 -15.33
C GLU A 527 -21.44 27.37 -15.23
N GLU A 528 -21.49 26.22 -15.95
CA GLU A 528 -22.66 25.33 -15.98
C GLU A 528 -22.88 24.53 -14.68
N LYS A 529 -21.83 24.36 -13.85
CA LYS A 529 -21.86 23.60 -12.58
C LYS A 529 -21.53 24.49 -11.39
N TYR A 530 -21.60 25.80 -11.56
CA TYR A 530 -21.07 26.73 -10.58
C TYR A 530 -21.73 26.59 -9.19
N ASP A 531 -20.93 26.15 -8.24
CA ASP A 531 -21.26 26.02 -6.82
C ASP A 531 -20.00 26.34 -6.00
N ILE A 532 -19.87 27.60 -5.60
CA ILE A 532 -18.66 28.09 -4.94
C ILE A 532 -18.45 27.45 -3.55
N GLN A 533 -19.54 27.10 -2.85
CA GLN A 533 -19.45 26.49 -1.55
C GLN A 533 -18.87 25.09 -1.66
N LYS A 534 -19.39 24.26 -2.58
CA LYS A 534 -18.79 22.95 -2.87
C LYS A 534 -17.33 23.06 -3.32
N ALA A 535 -17.02 24.05 -4.16
CA ALA A 535 -15.65 24.26 -4.61
C ALA A 535 -14.71 24.55 -3.45
N VAL A 536 -15.15 25.37 -2.48
CA VAL A 536 -14.37 25.67 -1.27
C VAL A 536 -14.21 24.41 -0.41
N ASP A 537 -15.30 23.67 -0.16
CA ASP A 537 -15.27 22.45 0.64
C ASP A 537 -14.27 21.41 0.06
N TYR A 538 -14.30 21.21 -1.25
CA TYR A 538 -13.37 20.31 -1.94
C TYR A 538 -11.91 20.85 -1.93
N PHE A 539 -11.70 22.16 -2.07
CA PHE A 539 -10.36 22.71 -1.92
C PHE A 539 -9.83 22.56 -0.48
N GLU A 540 -10.67 22.78 0.53
CA GLU A 540 -10.29 22.60 1.94
C GLU A 540 -9.91 21.15 2.23
N ASN A 541 -10.69 20.18 1.74
CA ASN A 541 -10.40 18.75 1.86
C ASN A 541 -9.08 18.37 1.17
N GLY A 542 -8.76 19.01 0.05
CA GLY A 542 -7.52 18.76 -0.71
C GLY A 542 -6.30 19.55 -0.24
N ALA A 543 -6.48 20.59 0.59
CA ALA A 543 -5.45 21.57 0.90
C ALA A 543 -4.23 21.04 1.67
N ASP A 544 -4.37 19.92 2.42
CA ASP A 544 -3.26 19.32 3.18
C ASP A 544 -2.24 18.61 2.29
N LYS A 545 -2.62 18.25 1.07
CA LYS A 545 -1.82 17.44 0.16
C LYS A 545 -1.55 18.11 -1.19
N ASN A 546 -2.29 19.17 -1.49
CA ASN A 546 -2.18 19.89 -2.75
C ASN A 546 -2.05 21.39 -2.47
N HIS A 547 -0.83 21.94 -2.57
CA HIS A 547 -0.56 23.35 -2.37
C HIS A 547 -1.34 24.25 -3.34
N TRP A 548 -1.78 23.74 -4.50
CA TRP A 548 -2.64 24.49 -5.41
C TRP A 548 -4.06 24.67 -4.87
N ALA A 549 -4.58 23.72 -4.08
CA ALA A 549 -5.87 23.88 -3.41
C ALA A 549 -5.81 25.03 -2.40
N SER A 550 -4.79 25.06 -1.55
CA SER A 550 -4.53 26.17 -0.61
C SER A 550 -4.37 27.50 -1.35
N TYR A 551 -3.67 27.52 -2.49
CA TYR A 551 -3.52 28.71 -3.32
C TYR A 551 -4.86 29.22 -3.87
N GLN A 552 -5.74 28.34 -4.35
CA GLN A 552 -7.06 28.73 -4.86
C GLN A 552 -7.96 29.25 -3.73
N LEU A 553 -7.92 28.64 -2.54
CA LEU A 553 -8.62 29.16 -1.36
C LEU A 553 -8.16 30.57 -1.01
N GLY A 554 -6.84 30.78 -0.97
CA GLY A 554 -6.29 32.12 -0.76
C GLY A 554 -6.82 33.14 -1.76
N ARG A 555 -6.94 32.76 -3.03
CA ARG A 555 -7.52 33.64 -4.06
C ARG A 555 -9.00 33.90 -3.87
N ILE A 556 -9.79 32.86 -3.53
CA ILE A 556 -11.23 32.99 -3.30
C ILE A 556 -11.47 33.98 -2.13
N TYR A 557 -10.76 33.84 -1.02
CA TYR A 557 -10.89 34.75 0.10
C TYR A 557 -10.30 36.16 -0.16
N LEU A 558 -9.24 36.28 -0.96
CA LEU A 558 -8.65 37.58 -1.28
C LEU A 558 -9.61 38.45 -2.14
N PHE A 559 -10.21 37.83 -3.15
CA PHE A 559 -11.04 38.56 -4.12
C PHE A 559 -12.53 38.48 -3.82
N GLY A 560 -12.94 37.60 -2.94
CA GLY A 560 -14.33 37.23 -2.76
C GLY A 560 -14.89 36.48 -3.94
N ALA A 561 -16.07 35.87 -3.76
CA ALA A 561 -16.84 35.22 -4.81
C ALA A 561 -18.34 35.44 -4.52
N LYS A 562 -19.22 34.92 -5.41
CA LYS A 562 -20.64 34.95 -5.10
C LYS A 562 -20.87 34.19 -3.79
N ASP A 563 -21.56 34.81 -2.84
CA ASP A 563 -21.87 34.26 -1.50
C ASP A 563 -20.63 34.05 -0.57
N ILE A 564 -19.44 34.51 -0.96
CA ILE A 564 -18.22 34.53 -0.12
C ILE A 564 -17.68 35.94 -0.07
N GLU A 565 -17.68 36.54 1.14
CA GLU A 565 -17.11 37.84 1.36
C GLU A 565 -15.56 37.78 1.32
N ARG A 566 -14.96 38.94 1.02
CA ARG A 566 -13.50 39.08 1.06
C ARG A 566 -13.00 38.95 2.49
N ASP A 567 -11.99 38.13 2.67
CA ASP A 567 -11.33 37.94 3.95
C ASP A 567 -9.81 37.88 3.72
N LYS A 568 -9.15 39.01 3.94
CA LYS A 568 -7.72 39.13 3.71
C LYS A 568 -6.89 38.30 4.68
N GLU A 569 -7.35 38.14 5.92
CA GLU A 569 -6.64 37.37 6.94
C GLU A 569 -6.64 35.88 6.55
N LYS A 570 -7.80 35.34 6.21
CA LYS A 570 -7.90 33.97 5.68
C LYS A 570 -7.11 33.77 4.39
N ALA A 571 -7.13 34.75 3.49
CA ALA A 571 -6.33 34.68 2.27
C ALA A 571 -4.83 34.57 2.57
N ILE A 572 -4.32 35.35 3.51
CA ILE A 572 -2.92 35.27 3.95
C ILE A 572 -2.61 33.91 4.58
N GLU A 573 -3.50 33.36 5.41
CA GLU A 573 -3.32 32.03 6.02
C GLU A 573 -3.19 30.96 4.94
N TRP A 574 -4.09 30.94 3.95
CA TRP A 574 -4.06 29.96 2.86
C TRP A 574 -2.85 30.14 1.93
N PHE A 575 -2.48 31.37 1.58
CA PHE A 575 -1.27 31.60 0.79
C PHE A 575 -0.01 31.22 1.56
N THR A 576 0.04 31.50 2.87
CA THR A 576 1.18 31.09 3.71
C THR A 576 1.30 29.57 3.76
N LYS A 577 0.18 28.85 3.90
CA LYS A 577 0.16 27.39 3.83
C LYS A 577 0.69 26.92 2.47
N SER A 578 0.17 27.46 1.38
CA SER A 578 0.57 27.10 0.02
C SER A 578 2.06 27.38 -0.25
N ALA A 579 2.59 28.52 0.20
CA ALA A 579 3.99 28.89 0.06
C ALA A 579 4.92 27.99 0.89
N ASN A 580 4.52 27.62 2.11
CA ASN A 580 5.26 26.68 2.95
C ASN A 580 5.34 25.27 2.35
N ASP A 581 4.36 24.90 1.54
CA ASP A 581 4.30 23.65 0.78
C ASP A 581 5.00 23.77 -0.60
N GLY A 582 5.70 24.90 -0.85
CA GLY A 582 6.56 25.08 -2.01
C GLY A 582 5.91 25.76 -3.21
N ASN A 583 4.77 26.43 -3.04
CA ASN A 583 4.13 27.18 -4.13
C ASN A 583 4.74 28.57 -4.30
N GLU A 584 5.59 28.76 -5.31
CA GLU A 584 6.25 30.02 -5.61
C GLU A 584 5.25 31.16 -5.97
N TYR A 585 4.09 30.83 -6.54
CA TYR A 585 3.06 31.84 -6.85
C TYR A 585 2.37 32.37 -5.58
N ALA A 586 2.21 31.52 -4.59
CA ALA A 586 1.68 31.96 -3.29
C ALA A 586 2.68 32.86 -2.58
N GLN A 587 3.97 32.55 -2.65
CA GLN A 587 5.03 33.38 -2.12
C GLN A 587 5.06 34.75 -2.80
N ASP A 588 5.05 34.80 -4.14
CA ASP A 588 5.01 36.08 -4.89
C ASP A 588 3.77 36.90 -4.56
N LEU A 589 2.61 36.24 -4.38
CA LEU A 589 1.39 36.94 -3.95
C LEU A 589 1.50 37.56 -2.54
N LEU A 590 2.09 36.83 -1.60
CA LEU A 590 2.31 37.35 -0.24
C LEU A 590 3.25 38.56 -0.23
N GLU A 591 4.33 38.51 -1.01
CA GLU A 591 5.32 39.58 -1.11
C GLU A 591 4.77 40.86 -1.81
N ASN A 592 3.86 40.66 -2.77
CA ASN A 592 3.34 41.75 -3.64
C ASN A 592 1.82 41.96 -3.47
N MET A 593 1.22 41.56 -2.38
CA MET A 593 -0.24 41.52 -2.19
C MET A 593 -0.92 42.89 -2.46
N GLU A 594 -0.39 43.98 -1.93
CA GLU A 594 -0.94 45.34 -2.15
C GLU A 594 -0.95 45.75 -3.64
N ARG A 595 0.05 45.30 -4.40
CA ARG A 595 0.15 45.57 -5.84
C ARG A 595 -0.92 44.78 -6.62
N TYR A 596 -1.19 43.56 -6.20
CA TYR A 596 -2.22 42.72 -6.85
C TYR A 596 -3.64 43.19 -6.48
N GLU A 597 -3.89 43.60 -5.25
CA GLU A 597 -5.18 44.21 -4.84
C GLU A 597 -5.51 45.44 -5.71
N ASN A 598 -4.56 46.33 -5.91
CA ASN A 598 -4.75 47.54 -6.73
C ASN A 598 -4.95 47.26 -8.21
N ALA A 599 -4.34 46.20 -8.75
CA ALA A 599 -4.46 45.81 -10.16
C ALA A 599 -5.81 45.13 -10.49
N VAL A 600 -6.40 44.44 -9.54
CA VAL A 600 -7.69 43.72 -9.71
C VAL A 600 -8.90 44.63 -9.61
N LEU A 601 -8.81 45.76 -8.88
CA LEU A 601 -9.85 46.80 -8.90
C LEU A 601 -10.08 47.39 -10.31
N ALA A 602 -9.11 47.20 -11.25
CA ALA A 602 -9.16 47.73 -12.61
C ALA A 602 -9.66 46.73 -13.68
N ASN A 603 -9.74 45.43 -13.39
CA ASN A 603 -10.09 44.39 -14.39
C ASN A 603 -11.09 43.39 -13.83
N THR A 604 -12.27 43.34 -14.43
CA THR A 604 -13.43 42.44 -14.13
C THR A 604 -13.03 41.00 -13.83
N ILE A 605 -13.41 40.54 -12.64
CA ILE A 605 -13.02 39.33 -11.91
C ILE A 605 -13.30 38.01 -12.65
N PHE A 606 -14.30 37.94 -13.50
CA PHE A 606 -14.75 36.69 -14.16
C PHE A 606 -13.83 36.17 -15.29
N GLY A 607 -13.19 37.03 -16.06
CA GLY A 607 -12.31 36.62 -17.14
C GLY A 607 -11.00 35.97 -16.69
N LEU A 608 -10.56 36.23 -15.45
CA LEU A 608 -9.33 35.69 -14.88
C LEU A 608 -9.48 34.24 -14.36
N PHE A 609 -10.67 33.89 -13.82
CA PHE A 609 -10.93 32.54 -13.34
C PHE A 609 -10.99 31.50 -14.46
N ALA A 610 -11.64 31.82 -15.56
CA ALA A 610 -11.77 30.90 -16.71
C ALA A 610 -10.43 30.67 -17.44
N ASN A 611 -9.55 31.69 -17.53
CA ASN A 611 -8.26 31.57 -18.24
C ASN A 611 -7.17 30.94 -17.38
N LEU A 612 -7.19 31.11 -16.05
CA LEU A 612 -6.20 30.52 -15.15
C LEU A 612 -6.49 29.06 -14.80
N SER A 613 -7.74 28.62 -14.84
CA SER A 613 -8.10 27.22 -14.64
C SER A 613 -7.53 26.29 -15.74
N ARG A 614 -7.21 26.85 -16.93
CA ARG A 614 -6.57 26.12 -18.04
C ARG A 614 -5.05 26.04 -17.95
N CYS A 615 -4.40 26.81 -17.08
CA CYS A 615 -2.95 27.00 -17.08
C CYS A 615 -2.22 26.39 -15.87
N ILE A 616 -2.93 25.80 -14.92
CA ILE A 616 -2.30 25.28 -13.69
C ILE A 616 -2.19 23.77 -13.80
N GLU A 617 -0.97 23.31 -14.00
CA GLU A 617 -0.63 21.89 -13.91
C GLU A 617 -0.68 21.37 -12.49
N ASP A 618 -1.11 20.15 -12.36
CA ASP A 618 -1.21 19.33 -11.19
C ASP A 618 0.16 18.63 -10.96
N ASP A 619 0.75 18.71 -9.78
CA ASP A 619 2.03 18.07 -9.43
C ASP A 619 2.04 16.55 -9.69
N TYR A 620 0.84 15.93 -9.72
CA TYR A 620 0.69 14.51 -10.03
C TYR A 620 1.05 14.19 -11.49
N THR A 621 0.76 15.10 -12.44
CA THR A 621 1.17 14.95 -13.85
C THR A 621 2.68 15.02 -14.04
N GLN A 622 3.41 15.64 -13.14
CA GLN A 622 4.87 15.64 -13.15
C GLN A 622 5.47 14.24 -12.90
N LYS A 623 4.85 13.48 -11.99
CA LYS A 623 5.36 12.17 -11.58
C LYS A 623 5.19 11.08 -12.65
N TYR A 624 4.23 11.28 -13.58
CA TYR A 624 3.87 10.30 -14.62
C TYR A 624 4.16 10.74 -16.06
N LYS A 625 4.86 11.86 -16.32
CA LYS A 625 5.32 12.35 -17.66
C LYS A 625 4.26 12.38 -18.78
N LEU A 626 2.99 12.29 -18.49
CA LEU A 626 1.90 12.27 -19.46
C LEU A 626 1.43 13.70 -19.73
N VAL A 627 1.63 14.20 -20.96
CA VAL A 627 1.16 15.52 -21.48
C VAL A 627 2.10 16.71 -21.24
N ARG A 628 3.33 16.51 -20.79
CA ARG A 628 4.24 17.59 -20.37
C ARG A 628 4.81 18.48 -21.47
N ARG A 629 4.95 18.02 -22.71
CA ARG A 629 5.73 18.78 -23.74
C ARG A 629 5.01 19.95 -24.40
N THR A 630 3.69 19.92 -24.55
CA THR A 630 2.92 20.97 -25.23
C THR A 630 2.42 22.07 -24.31
N VAL A 631 2.00 21.71 -23.10
CA VAL A 631 1.47 22.66 -22.11
C VAL A 631 2.60 23.46 -21.45
N ASP A 632 3.69 22.79 -21.11
CA ASP A 632 4.85 23.40 -20.44
C ASP A 632 5.51 24.51 -21.31
N SER A 633 5.67 24.24 -22.62
CA SER A 633 6.24 25.24 -23.55
C SER A 633 5.34 26.45 -23.76
N ARG A 634 4.02 26.25 -23.70
CA ARG A 634 3.03 27.32 -23.88
C ARG A 634 2.90 28.16 -22.61
N LEU A 635 2.92 27.51 -21.45
CA LEU A 635 2.90 28.16 -20.14
C LEU A 635 4.18 28.97 -19.91
N ARG A 636 5.36 28.42 -20.19
CA ARG A 636 6.64 29.16 -20.12
C ARG A 636 6.66 30.38 -21.02
N ARG A 637 6.14 30.27 -22.26
CA ARG A 637 6.01 31.42 -23.17
C ARG A 637 5.07 32.49 -22.61
N MET A 638 3.95 32.11 -22.02
CA MET A 638 3.00 33.06 -21.44
C MET A 638 3.58 33.73 -20.18
N ILE A 639 4.28 32.99 -19.33
CA ILE A 639 4.96 33.51 -18.15
C ILE A 639 6.09 34.47 -18.57
N SER A 640 6.93 34.10 -19.53
CA SER A 640 7.99 34.98 -20.09
C SER A 640 7.41 36.24 -20.72
N GLN A 641 6.34 36.12 -21.49
CA GLN A 641 5.66 37.29 -22.09
C GLN A 641 5.06 38.21 -21.03
N LYS A 642 4.52 37.64 -19.95
CA LYS A 642 3.94 38.42 -18.86
C LYS A 642 5.00 39.05 -17.96
N LYS A 643 6.12 38.37 -17.71
CA LYS A 643 7.30 38.94 -17.04
C LYS A 643 7.86 40.11 -17.85
N LEU A 644 8.00 39.96 -19.15
CA LEU A 644 8.41 41.05 -20.07
C LEU A 644 7.45 42.25 -20.07
N SER A 645 6.13 42.00 -20.07
CA SER A 645 5.11 43.06 -19.98
C SER A 645 5.10 43.82 -18.66
N LEU A 646 5.61 43.19 -17.59
CA LEU A 646 5.72 43.77 -16.25
C LEU A 646 7.08 44.40 -15.96
N GLY A 647 8.02 44.41 -16.97
CA GLY A 647 9.34 45.00 -16.82
C GLY A 647 10.30 44.26 -15.91
N ILE A 648 10.04 42.97 -15.62
CA ILE A 648 10.90 42.10 -14.82
C ILE A 648 12.00 41.56 -15.72
N LYS A 649 13.26 41.96 -15.48
CA LYS A 649 14.43 41.41 -16.21
C LYS A 649 14.70 39.98 -15.73
N GLU A 650 14.86 39.05 -16.69
CA GLU A 650 15.37 37.71 -16.38
C GLU A 650 16.82 37.81 -15.90
N GLU A 651 17.08 37.53 -14.63
CA GLU A 651 18.40 37.09 -14.21
C GLU A 651 18.58 35.65 -14.70
N GLN A 652 19.67 35.42 -15.38
CA GLN A 652 20.05 34.17 -16.02
C GLN A 652 20.12 33.06 -14.96
N ALA A 653 19.14 32.17 -14.95
CA ALA A 653 19.28 30.86 -14.34
C ALA A 653 20.09 29.98 -15.30
N GLN A 654 21.42 30.08 -15.26
CA GLN A 654 22.32 29.00 -15.67
C GLN A 654 22.33 27.95 -14.59
N ASN A 655 22.21 26.70 -15.05
CA ASN A 655 22.42 25.42 -14.33
C ASN A 655 21.19 24.86 -13.60
N TYR A 656 20.48 24.03 -14.36
CA TYR A 656 20.12 22.67 -13.94
C TYR A 656 19.62 21.93 -15.20
N GLU A 657 20.57 21.33 -15.94
CA GLU A 657 20.33 20.18 -16.81
C GLU A 657 20.22 18.91 -15.99
#